data_7c0dc8c4216300cc2f40a7807b6d24cb
#
_entry.id   7c0dc8c4216300cc2f40a7807b6d24cb
#
_cell.length_a   1.000
_cell.length_b   1.000
_cell.length_c   1.000
_cell.angle_alpha   90.00
_cell.angle_beta   90.00
_cell.angle_gamma   90.00
#
_symmetry.space_group_name_H-M   'P 1'
#
loop_
_entity.id
_entity.type
_entity.pdbx_description
1 polymer ?
#
loop_
_entity_poly.entity_id
_entity_poly.type
_entity_poly.pdbx_seq_one_letter_code
_entity_poly.pdbx_strand_id
1 'polypeptide(L)'
;MKKLILILTLITGITMSQEKYYGFEFIKESGGIQEYKMTSNGLTVLLKEDHSAPVATFMVTYDVGSRNEAIGYTGSTHLLEHLMFKGSRKFNTEKGNSVFQLLQSLGARMNATTWLDRTNYFETVPSEHLETAIEIEADRMRNAYIKEEDRQSEMTVVRNEFERGQNSPFGVLDEHIWAMAYMAHPYHHSTIGWKSDIEGVSIERLKEFYDTFYWPNNATATIVGDFEKEEALAMVKKHFGRIMKSRNEIPQVYTEEPEQEGQRRVILKRAGQQGVVGVAHKTPAATHEDAPAFMVLSSILSSGKNSRFYKKITDKGLTTSVFIWDSLFRDPGLFAVYANLTPGTEHEDVEEIIMAEYEEIKKNGVSEEEVNKAKAQLVANMKFRQDGSYMVAGSLNEAIASGDWTLYTRYEEMVSAVTAEDIKSVVERYFLEDLSTVGHFVPKSTGNQGARRGPSSAIELEEMKQKHFSTSEENNEGLLLAQIEDSEPTEGVRLLTLKRGSGVVTFSGSFLGGDIYAPNTNPRVPDVVVSMLDQGTTKNSKFEISSQLEGAGARLSFSNGKARVGFGGKFLSEDMDLVVGLLAEQLKIPAFDSEELKKTKSRLITGYKKSKESTRGNALNNMLKSFYPAGHQNAADDPDDSIQNIEKITAEDLKNYHKEAYGTGSRVFVAVGDVNHEELSALLKENFENWKTSPLSDKKEEKRGSKAGGKTYITMEDKTSTDFLVGIPVGINRDHPDYRPLYVASYILGGNFSGRLMQTVRVKEGLTYGIRSSMSGFSNDNDGYWYVGGTFAPQLLSKGESSTLREIKKWAKDGVTQKELDIAKTTLTGSYRVGFDTTGGLASGILSAVVDWGDLSYVDTQPEKINAITLEQVNSAIKTYISIEALYQVAAGSIDENGEPLEKE
;
A
#
# COMPACT_ATOMS: atom_id res chain seq x y z
N MET A 1 -75.88 29.98 20.95
CA MET A 1 -75.31 30.01 19.58
C MET A 1 -73.78 29.96 19.71
N LYS A 2 -73.19 28.78 19.69
CA LYS A 2 -71.72 28.56 19.73
C LYS A 2 -71.28 28.18 18.31
N LYS A 3 -70.47 29.06 17.69
CA LYS A 3 -69.91 28.82 16.39
C LYS A 3 -68.73 27.83 16.57
N LEU A 4 -68.84 26.68 15.96
CA LEU A 4 -67.78 25.66 15.84
C LEU A 4 -66.87 26.11 14.64
N ILE A 5 -65.61 26.46 14.91
CA ILE A 5 -64.62 26.74 13.89
C ILE A 5 -63.90 25.39 13.65
N LEU A 6 -64.10 24.83 12.45
CA LEU A 6 -63.41 23.64 11.95
C LEU A 6 -62.10 24.12 11.32
N ILE A 7 -60.98 23.84 11.97
CA ILE A 7 -59.65 24.05 11.40
C ILE A 7 -59.33 22.84 10.54
N LEU A 8 -59.41 23.01 9.22
CA LEU A 8 -58.96 22.01 8.25
C LEU A 8 -57.45 22.16 8.13
N THR A 9 -56.69 21.33 8.80
CA THR A 9 -55.25 21.20 8.60
C THR A 9 -55.03 20.47 7.27
N LEU A 10 -54.68 21.22 6.21
CA LEU A 10 -54.16 20.68 4.97
C LEU A 10 -52.78 20.09 5.29
N ILE A 11 -52.69 18.79 5.42
CA ILE A 11 -51.42 18.07 5.33
C ILE A 11 -51.08 18.01 3.84
N THR A 12 -50.34 18.97 3.36
CA THR A 12 -49.67 18.85 2.06
C THR A 12 -48.52 17.85 2.25
N GLY A 13 -48.82 16.58 2.00
CA GLY A 13 -47.79 15.57 1.74
C GLY A 13 -47.03 16.03 0.51
N ILE A 14 -45.81 16.49 0.70
CA ILE A 14 -44.86 16.63 -0.37
C ILE A 14 -44.55 15.21 -0.80
N THR A 15 -45.27 14.68 -1.78
CA THR A 15 -44.82 13.58 -2.59
C THR A 15 -43.62 14.14 -3.34
N MET A 16 -42.41 13.82 -2.88
CA MET A 16 -41.22 13.96 -3.72
C MET A 16 -41.49 13.13 -4.99
N SER A 17 -41.76 13.79 -6.08
CA SER A 17 -41.80 13.16 -7.38
C SER A 17 -40.39 12.59 -7.58
N GLN A 18 -40.27 11.26 -7.63
CA GLN A 18 -39.00 10.62 -7.99
C GLN A 18 -38.63 11.13 -9.39
N GLU A 19 -37.61 11.95 -9.46
CA GLU A 19 -37.08 12.43 -10.74
C GLU A 19 -36.50 11.24 -11.49
N LYS A 20 -37.10 10.87 -12.60
CA LYS A 20 -36.58 9.86 -13.51
C LYS A 20 -35.53 10.47 -14.43
N TYR A 21 -34.28 10.32 -14.02
CA TYR A 21 -33.17 10.72 -14.87
C TYR A 21 -32.88 9.66 -15.94
N TYR A 22 -33.18 9.94 -17.20
CA TYR A 22 -32.70 9.18 -18.37
C TYR A 22 -32.78 7.64 -18.31
N GLY A 23 -33.67 7.08 -17.51
CA GLY A 23 -33.79 5.60 -17.28
C GLY A 23 -33.16 5.14 -15.98
N PHE A 24 -32.85 6.05 -15.08
CA PHE A 24 -32.50 5.81 -13.69
C PHE A 24 -33.59 6.28 -12.75
N GLU A 25 -33.71 5.65 -11.64
CA GLU A 25 -34.51 6.05 -10.48
C GLU A 25 -33.53 6.55 -9.42
N PHE A 26 -33.71 7.80 -8.96
CA PHE A 26 -32.99 8.30 -7.82
C PHE A 26 -33.52 7.62 -6.55
N ILE A 27 -32.59 7.07 -5.75
CA ILE A 27 -32.95 6.32 -4.54
C ILE A 27 -32.76 7.18 -3.29
N LYS A 28 -31.54 7.68 -3.08
CA LYS A 28 -31.20 8.52 -1.90
C LYS A 28 -29.89 9.25 -2.12
N GLU A 29 -29.64 10.20 -1.25
CA GLU A 29 -28.35 10.89 -1.10
C GLU A 29 -27.91 10.82 0.34
N SER A 30 -26.59 10.62 0.57
CA SER A 30 -25.96 10.68 1.87
C SER A 30 -24.52 11.17 1.74
N GLY A 31 -24.10 12.15 2.52
CA GLY A 31 -22.74 12.68 2.54
C GLY A 31 -22.23 13.15 1.17
N GLY A 32 -23.11 13.72 0.34
CA GLY A 32 -22.78 14.18 -1.01
C GLY A 32 -22.61 13.06 -2.05
N ILE A 33 -23.02 11.82 -1.70
CA ILE A 33 -23.03 10.67 -2.60
C ILE A 33 -24.48 10.39 -2.98
N GLN A 34 -24.74 10.33 -4.28
CA GLN A 34 -26.08 10.08 -4.83
C GLN A 34 -26.20 8.65 -5.33
N GLU A 35 -27.24 7.95 -4.89
CA GLU A 35 -27.59 6.61 -5.34
C GLU A 35 -28.68 6.65 -6.39
N TYR A 36 -28.40 6.02 -7.53
CA TYR A 36 -29.34 5.77 -8.63
C TYR A 36 -29.47 4.28 -8.91
N LYS A 37 -30.63 3.86 -9.34
CA LYS A 37 -30.87 2.49 -9.82
C LYS A 37 -31.30 2.49 -11.26
N MET A 38 -30.60 1.77 -12.12
CA MET A 38 -30.96 1.64 -13.52
C MET A 38 -32.25 0.81 -13.66
N THR A 39 -33.29 1.40 -14.22
CA THR A 39 -34.61 0.79 -14.27
C THR A 39 -34.69 -0.43 -15.21
N SER A 40 -33.80 -0.52 -16.22
CA SER A 40 -33.80 -1.60 -17.22
C SER A 40 -33.18 -2.90 -16.70
N ASN A 41 -32.19 -2.85 -15.79
CA ASN A 41 -31.44 -4.04 -15.40
C ASN A 41 -31.08 -4.10 -13.92
N GLY A 42 -31.41 -3.07 -13.14
CA GLY A 42 -31.20 -3.06 -11.69
C GLY A 42 -29.78 -2.73 -11.22
N LEU A 43 -28.90 -2.26 -12.13
CA LEU A 43 -27.55 -1.78 -11.73
C LEU A 43 -27.68 -0.61 -10.76
N THR A 44 -27.01 -0.69 -9.62
CA THR A 44 -26.87 0.43 -8.68
C THR A 44 -25.73 1.32 -9.16
N VAL A 45 -25.91 2.64 -9.09
CA VAL A 45 -24.90 3.63 -9.48
C VAL A 45 -24.72 4.63 -8.34
N LEU A 46 -23.50 4.76 -7.83
CA LEU A 46 -23.13 5.75 -6.84
C LEU A 46 -22.27 6.83 -7.50
N LEU A 47 -22.64 8.08 -7.31
CA LEU A 47 -21.96 9.25 -7.89
C LEU A 47 -21.50 10.20 -6.79
N LYS A 48 -20.23 10.62 -6.87
CA LYS A 48 -19.67 11.71 -6.06
C LYS A 48 -18.81 12.60 -6.94
N GLU A 49 -19.30 13.77 -7.29
CA GLU A 49 -18.57 14.79 -8.04
C GLU A 49 -17.51 15.44 -7.16
N ASP A 50 -16.28 15.58 -7.68
CA ASP A 50 -15.16 16.26 -7.04
C ASP A 50 -14.23 16.82 -8.13
N HIS A 51 -14.29 18.12 -8.33
CA HIS A 51 -13.54 18.84 -9.38
C HIS A 51 -12.18 19.38 -8.88
N SER A 52 -11.65 18.85 -7.76
CA SER A 52 -10.37 19.30 -7.20
C SER A 52 -9.16 18.90 -8.05
N ALA A 53 -9.29 17.83 -8.85
CA ALA A 53 -8.28 17.36 -9.79
C ALA A 53 -8.95 16.81 -11.06
N PRO A 54 -8.36 16.93 -12.27
CA PRO A 54 -8.95 16.45 -13.52
C PRO A 54 -8.82 14.94 -13.68
N VAL A 55 -9.30 14.20 -12.68
CA VAL A 55 -9.19 12.73 -12.54
C VAL A 55 -10.51 12.16 -12.06
N ALA A 56 -10.91 11.02 -12.61
CA ALA A 56 -12.08 10.28 -12.16
C ALA A 56 -11.73 8.81 -11.92
N THR A 57 -12.27 8.23 -10.85
CA THR A 57 -12.24 6.80 -10.59
C THR A 57 -13.58 6.18 -10.92
N PHE A 58 -13.58 5.20 -11.81
CA PHE A 58 -14.69 4.29 -12.06
C PHE A 58 -14.39 2.95 -11.39
N MET A 59 -15.34 2.43 -10.63
CA MET A 59 -15.20 1.14 -9.94
C MET A 59 -16.50 0.35 -10.08
N VAL A 60 -16.39 -0.92 -10.47
CA VAL A 60 -17.52 -1.86 -10.42
C VAL A 60 -17.26 -2.85 -9.30
N THR A 61 -18.16 -2.88 -8.32
CA THR A 61 -18.15 -3.84 -7.20
C THR A 61 -19.22 -4.88 -7.45
N TYR A 62 -18.81 -6.13 -7.61
CA TYR A 62 -19.73 -7.28 -7.66
C TYR A 62 -19.95 -7.83 -6.26
N ASP A 63 -21.22 -8.12 -5.94
CA ASP A 63 -21.64 -8.71 -4.67
C ASP A 63 -21.38 -10.22 -4.68
N VAL A 64 -20.11 -10.58 -4.86
CA VAL A 64 -19.59 -11.94 -4.92
C VAL A 64 -18.11 -11.96 -4.53
N GLY A 65 -17.76 -12.82 -3.59
CA GLY A 65 -16.40 -13.03 -3.11
C GLY A 65 -16.16 -14.50 -2.78
N SER A 66 -15.08 -14.80 -2.07
CA SER A 66 -14.76 -16.19 -1.72
C SER A 66 -15.81 -16.87 -0.84
N ARG A 67 -16.64 -16.11 -0.11
CA ARG A 67 -17.79 -16.67 0.64
C ARG A 67 -18.80 -17.40 -0.23
N ASN A 68 -18.83 -17.12 -1.54
CA ASN A 68 -19.77 -17.71 -2.49
C ASN A 68 -19.22 -19.00 -3.14
N GLU A 69 -18.03 -19.42 -2.74
CA GLU A 69 -17.37 -20.63 -3.22
C GLU A 69 -17.78 -21.85 -2.39
N ALA A 70 -17.71 -23.02 -3.01
CA ALA A 70 -17.91 -24.27 -2.28
C ALA A 70 -16.63 -25.09 -2.25
N ILE A 71 -16.57 -26.05 -1.32
CA ILE A 71 -15.48 -27.02 -1.20
C ILE A 71 -15.26 -27.73 -2.53
N GLY A 72 -13.98 -27.87 -2.93
CA GLY A 72 -13.56 -28.47 -4.20
C GLY A 72 -13.28 -27.47 -5.32
N TYR A 73 -13.62 -26.17 -5.12
CA TYR A 73 -13.28 -25.08 -6.04
C TYR A 73 -13.11 -23.72 -5.36
N THR A 74 -12.55 -23.74 -4.13
CA THR A 74 -12.12 -22.53 -3.44
C THR A 74 -11.00 -21.82 -4.24
N GLY A 75 -10.98 -20.49 -4.21
CA GLY A 75 -10.09 -19.66 -5.02
C GLY A 75 -10.61 -19.40 -6.45
N SER A 76 -11.78 -19.90 -6.81
CA SER A 76 -12.40 -19.69 -8.13
C SER A 76 -12.66 -18.22 -8.41
N THR A 77 -13.09 -17.46 -7.40
CA THR A 77 -13.40 -16.03 -7.53
C THR A 77 -12.14 -15.25 -7.87
N HIS A 78 -11.03 -15.54 -7.18
CA HIS A 78 -9.73 -14.92 -7.42
C HIS A 78 -9.14 -15.32 -8.78
N LEU A 79 -9.19 -16.60 -9.13
CA LEU A 79 -8.74 -17.05 -10.46
C LEU A 79 -9.60 -16.43 -11.58
N LEU A 80 -10.90 -16.27 -11.36
CA LEU A 80 -11.77 -15.58 -12.32
C LEU A 80 -11.41 -14.10 -12.44
N GLU A 81 -11.05 -13.43 -11.36
CA GLU A 81 -10.53 -12.05 -11.39
C GLU A 81 -9.38 -11.94 -12.39
N HIS A 82 -8.38 -12.84 -12.32
CA HIS A 82 -7.27 -12.90 -13.27
C HIS A 82 -7.74 -13.09 -14.73
N LEU A 83 -8.69 -14.01 -14.94
CA LEU A 83 -9.20 -14.32 -16.28
C LEU A 83 -9.96 -13.14 -16.91
N MET A 84 -10.59 -12.28 -16.10
CA MET A 84 -11.26 -11.08 -16.57
C MET A 84 -10.33 -10.09 -17.28
N PHE A 85 -9.01 -10.19 -17.08
CA PHE A 85 -8.02 -9.37 -17.78
C PHE A 85 -7.48 -10.00 -19.06
N LYS A 86 -7.80 -11.26 -19.37
CA LYS A 86 -7.28 -11.96 -20.56
C LYS A 86 -7.93 -11.50 -21.87
N GLY A 87 -9.10 -10.87 -21.78
CA GLY A 87 -9.76 -10.25 -22.91
C GLY A 87 -11.27 -10.44 -22.90
N SER A 88 -11.91 -9.65 -23.71
CA SER A 88 -13.34 -9.65 -23.94
C SER A 88 -13.63 -9.51 -25.43
N ARG A 89 -14.91 -9.51 -25.77
CA ARG A 89 -15.34 -9.41 -27.18
C ARG A 89 -14.83 -8.15 -27.86
N LYS A 90 -14.81 -7.02 -27.16
CA LYS A 90 -14.31 -5.74 -27.70
C LYS A 90 -12.83 -5.55 -27.48
N PHE A 91 -12.33 -5.92 -26.31
CA PHE A 91 -10.99 -5.61 -25.82
C PHE A 91 -10.17 -6.89 -25.67
N ASN A 92 -9.22 -7.12 -26.59
CA ASN A 92 -8.39 -8.32 -26.56
C ASN A 92 -7.07 -8.13 -27.32
N THR A 93 -6.12 -9.03 -27.07
CA THR A 93 -4.78 -8.98 -27.65
C THR A 93 -4.78 -9.14 -29.18
N GLU A 94 -5.71 -9.93 -29.73
CA GLU A 94 -5.80 -10.15 -31.18
C GLU A 94 -6.12 -8.87 -31.94
N LYS A 95 -6.93 -7.99 -31.31
CA LYS A 95 -7.26 -6.66 -31.86
C LYS A 95 -6.21 -5.61 -31.53
N GLY A 96 -5.21 -5.93 -30.73
CA GLY A 96 -4.19 -4.97 -30.30
C GLY A 96 -4.69 -3.90 -29.31
N ASN A 97 -5.81 -4.15 -28.64
CA ASN A 97 -6.45 -3.24 -27.67
C ASN A 97 -6.87 -3.98 -26.40
N SER A 98 -6.02 -4.87 -25.88
CA SER A 98 -6.29 -5.52 -24.60
C SER A 98 -6.50 -4.48 -23.49
N VAL A 99 -7.26 -4.83 -22.45
CA VAL A 99 -7.62 -3.93 -21.34
C VAL A 99 -6.37 -3.22 -20.79
N PHE A 100 -5.31 -3.97 -20.48
CA PHE A 100 -4.07 -3.40 -19.99
C PHE A 100 -3.41 -2.43 -20.98
N GLN A 101 -3.31 -2.83 -22.26
CA GLN A 101 -2.69 -1.98 -23.27
C GLN A 101 -3.46 -0.69 -23.48
N LEU A 102 -4.79 -0.77 -23.53
CA LEU A 102 -5.64 0.38 -23.75
C LEU A 102 -5.57 1.34 -22.56
N LEU A 103 -5.88 0.86 -21.35
CA LEU A 103 -5.90 1.70 -20.16
C LEU A 103 -4.53 2.32 -19.85
N GLN A 104 -3.45 1.56 -20.01
CA GLN A 104 -2.11 2.11 -19.85
C GLN A 104 -1.79 3.17 -20.92
N SER A 105 -2.25 2.98 -22.17
CA SER A 105 -2.07 4.01 -23.20
C SER A 105 -2.84 5.29 -22.94
N LEU A 106 -3.81 5.28 -22.01
CA LEU A 106 -4.55 6.46 -21.54
C LEU A 106 -3.97 7.04 -20.23
N GLY A 107 -2.91 6.45 -19.71
CA GLY A 107 -2.32 6.86 -18.44
C GLY A 107 -3.11 6.42 -17.21
N ALA A 108 -4.03 5.50 -17.35
CA ALA A 108 -4.86 5.00 -16.28
C ALA A 108 -4.07 4.21 -15.22
N ARG A 109 -4.46 4.36 -13.97
CA ARG A 109 -4.16 3.42 -12.89
C ARG A 109 -5.32 2.45 -12.78
N MET A 110 -5.06 1.16 -12.82
CA MET A 110 -6.09 0.12 -12.76
C MET A 110 -5.63 -1.05 -11.92
N ASN A 111 -6.58 -1.73 -11.32
CA ASN A 111 -6.40 -3.03 -10.69
C ASN A 111 -7.77 -3.69 -10.46
N ALA A 112 -7.73 -4.87 -9.87
CA ALA A 112 -8.88 -5.53 -9.29
C ALA A 112 -8.51 -6.10 -7.93
N THR A 113 -9.50 -6.40 -7.10
CA THR A 113 -9.29 -7.12 -5.85
C THR A 113 -10.46 -8.02 -5.56
N THR A 114 -10.17 -9.22 -5.08
CA THR A 114 -11.14 -10.16 -4.56
C THR A 114 -10.98 -10.28 -3.06
N TRP A 115 -12.09 -10.25 -2.34
CA TRP A 115 -12.15 -10.45 -0.90
C TRP A 115 -13.25 -11.44 -0.51
N LEU A 116 -13.57 -11.54 0.75
CA LEU A 116 -14.56 -12.52 1.23
C LEU A 116 -15.96 -12.26 0.62
N ASP A 117 -16.43 -11.01 0.60
CA ASP A 117 -17.80 -10.64 0.25
C ASP A 117 -17.93 -9.98 -1.14
N ARG A 118 -16.82 -9.60 -1.76
CA ARG A 118 -16.86 -8.80 -2.98
C ARG A 118 -15.70 -9.09 -3.93
N THR A 119 -15.92 -8.81 -5.20
CA THR A 119 -14.86 -8.65 -6.22
C THR A 119 -15.06 -7.31 -6.89
N ASN A 120 -14.00 -6.50 -6.98
CA ASN A 120 -14.10 -5.21 -7.66
C ASN A 120 -13.01 -5.02 -8.70
N TYR A 121 -13.36 -4.23 -9.71
CA TYR A 121 -12.46 -3.77 -10.77
C TYR A 121 -12.51 -2.25 -10.79
N PHE A 122 -11.37 -1.59 -10.94
CA PHE A 122 -11.34 -0.14 -10.94
C PHE A 122 -10.30 0.44 -11.89
N GLU A 123 -10.64 1.59 -12.43
CA GLU A 123 -9.80 2.44 -13.24
C GLU A 123 -9.85 3.87 -12.70
N THR A 124 -8.67 4.42 -12.36
CA THR A 124 -8.50 5.85 -12.13
C THR A 124 -7.86 6.42 -13.38
N VAL A 125 -8.58 7.33 -14.02
CA VAL A 125 -8.24 7.87 -15.34
C VAL A 125 -8.25 9.41 -15.33
N PRO A 126 -7.52 10.08 -16.22
CA PRO A 126 -7.85 11.46 -16.58
C PRO A 126 -9.34 11.57 -16.97
N SER A 127 -10.03 12.63 -16.54
CA SER A 127 -11.50 12.78 -16.66
C SER A 127 -12.02 12.55 -18.09
N GLU A 128 -11.26 13.00 -19.10
CA GLU A 128 -11.58 12.85 -20.53
C GLU A 128 -11.67 11.38 -21.00
N HIS A 129 -11.16 10.44 -20.18
CA HIS A 129 -11.14 9.00 -20.51
C HIS A 129 -12.13 8.17 -19.68
N LEU A 130 -12.97 8.81 -18.85
CA LEU A 130 -13.97 8.12 -18.02
C LEU A 130 -14.89 7.19 -18.83
N GLU A 131 -15.36 7.62 -19.99
CA GLU A 131 -16.22 6.80 -20.83
C GLU A 131 -15.54 5.50 -21.29
N THR A 132 -14.23 5.52 -21.54
CA THR A 132 -13.49 4.32 -21.93
C THR A 132 -13.42 3.30 -20.79
N ALA A 133 -13.22 3.75 -19.55
CA ALA A 133 -13.26 2.88 -18.37
C ALA A 133 -14.65 2.22 -18.22
N ILE A 134 -15.73 3.01 -18.32
CA ILE A 134 -17.11 2.53 -18.28
C ILE A 134 -17.38 1.51 -19.38
N GLU A 135 -16.89 1.74 -20.61
CA GLU A 135 -17.08 0.82 -21.74
C GLU A 135 -16.36 -0.52 -21.54
N ILE A 136 -15.13 -0.50 -20.98
CA ILE A 136 -14.36 -1.71 -20.70
C ILE A 136 -15.10 -2.58 -19.69
N GLU A 137 -15.54 -1.99 -18.57
CA GLU A 137 -16.23 -2.72 -17.52
C GLU A 137 -17.58 -3.28 -18.00
N ALA A 138 -18.33 -2.50 -18.77
CA ALA A 138 -19.58 -2.97 -19.35
C ALA A 138 -19.38 -4.15 -20.31
N ASP A 139 -18.30 -4.12 -21.13
CA ASP A 139 -18.05 -5.24 -22.05
C ASP A 139 -17.60 -6.49 -21.30
N ARG A 140 -16.65 -6.40 -20.37
CA ARG A 140 -16.15 -7.58 -19.64
C ARG A 140 -17.16 -8.16 -18.66
N MET A 141 -18.15 -7.39 -18.19
CA MET A 141 -19.22 -7.90 -17.34
C MET A 141 -19.96 -9.10 -17.98
N ARG A 142 -20.16 -9.12 -19.32
CA ARG A 142 -20.88 -10.21 -19.99
C ARG A 142 -20.19 -10.81 -21.22
N ASN A 143 -19.06 -10.29 -21.63
CA ASN A 143 -18.36 -10.73 -22.83
C ASN A 143 -16.88 -11.11 -22.56
N ALA A 144 -16.50 -11.37 -21.32
CA ALA A 144 -15.17 -11.84 -20.97
C ALA A 144 -14.89 -13.21 -21.62
N TYR A 145 -13.64 -13.38 -22.09
CA TYR A 145 -13.16 -14.65 -22.62
C TYR A 145 -12.64 -15.51 -21.49
N ILE A 146 -13.39 -16.54 -21.10
CA ILE A 146 -12.97 -17.50 -20.10
C ILE A 146 -12.56 -18.76 -20.84
N LYS A 147 -11.24 -18.84 -21.19
CA LYS A 147 -10.68 -19.89 -22.03
C LYS A 147 -9.81 -20.84 -21.22
N GLU A 148 -9.75 -22.12 -21.66
CA GLU A 148 -8.94 -23.13 -20.99
C GLU A 148 -7.44 -22.82 -21.05
N GLU A 149 -6.95 -22.26 -22.17
CA GLU A 149 -5.54 -21.88 -22.31
C GLU A 149 -5.15 -20.79 -21.29
N ASP A 150 -6.05 -19.81 -21.10
CA ASP A 150 -5.86 -18.73 -20.13
C ASP A 150 -5.91 -19.25 -18.69
N ARG A 151 -6.86 -20.20 -18.40
CA ARG A 151 -6.93 -20.86 -17.09
C ARG A 151 -5.63 -21.57 -16.75
N GLN A 152 -5.07 -22.34 -17.67
CA GLN A 152 -3.83 -23.09 -17.44
C GLN A 152 -2.65 -22.16 -17.16
N SER A 153 -2.54 -21.05 -17.89
CA SER A 153 -1.48 -20.06 -17.64
C SER A 153 -1.67 -19.34 -16.31
N GLU A 154 -2.90 -18.87 -16.00
CA GLU A 154 -3.16 -18.12 -14.76
C GLU A 154 -3.18 -19.02 -13.53
N MET A 155 -3.62 -20.27 -13.62
CA MET A 155 -3.50 -21.22 -12.53
C MET A 155 -2.05 -21.35 -12.04
N THR A 156 -1.08 -21.36 -12.95
CA THR A 156 0.34 -21.36 -12.58
C THR A 156 0.74 -20.05 -11.87
N VAL A 157 0.21 -18.92 -12.31
CA VAL A 157 0.46 -17.62 -11.67
C VAL A 157 -0.13 -17.57 -10.26
N VAL A 158 -1.41 -17.95 -10.09
CA VAL A 158 -2.11 -17.99 -8.79
C VAL A 158 -1.44 -18.98 -7.84
N ARG A 159 -0.98 -20.14 -8.35
CA ARG A 159 -0.19 -21.08 -7.54
C ARG A 159 1.11 -20.46 -7.03
N ASN A 160 1.85 -19.73 -7.87
CA ASN A 160 3.07 -19.02 -7.45
C ASN A 160 2.76 -17.96 -6.39
N GLU A 161 1.62 -17.29 -6.50
CA GLU A 161 1.14 -16.34 -5.50
C GLU A 161 0.81 -17.01 -4.17
N PHE A 162 0.09 -18.11 -4.20
CA PHE A 162 -0.17 -18.96 -3.03
C PHE A 162 1.14 -19.39 -2.37
N GLU A 163 2.08 -19.93 -3.14
CA GLU A 163 3.39 -20.38 -2.64
C GLU A 163 4.20 -19.24 -2.02
N ARG A 164 4.12 -18.04 -2.58
CA ARG A 164 4.73 -16.84 -1.99
C ARG A 164 4.10 -16.48 -0.64
N GLY A 165 2.79 -16.56 -0.50
CA GLY A 165 2.06 -16.34 0.76
C GLY A 165 2.50 -17.31 1.86
N GLN A 166 2.79 -18.57 1.51
CA GLN A 166 3.25 -19.61 2.44
C GLN A 166 4.63 -19.32 3.07
N ASN A 167 5.40 -18.36 2.57
CA ASN A 167 6.65 -17.89 3.18
C ASN A 167 6.45 -16.91 4.33
N SER A 168 5.23 -16.39 4.56
CA SER A 168 4.92 -15.47 5.62
C SER A 168 4.45 -16.18 6.90
N PRO A 169 5.20 -16.14 8.01
CA PRO A 169 4.76 -16.71 9.29
C PRO A 169 3.40 -16.19 9.74
N PHE A 170 3.18 -14.87 9.62
CA PHE A 170 1.91 -14.22 9.90
C PHE A 170 0.79 -14.73 8.97
N GLY A 171 1.00 -14.68 7.64
CA GLY A 171 -0.05 -15.06 6.68
C GLY A 171 -0.49 -16.53 6.83
N VAL A 172 0.47 -17.43 7.11
CA VAL A 172 0.15 -18.83 7.37
C VAL A 172 -0.60 -19.02 8.68
N LEU A 173 -0.23 -18.29 9.73
CA LEU A 173 -0.95 -18.37 11.01
C LEU A 173 -2.38 -17.81 10.89
N ASP A 174 -2.54 -16.69 10.20
CA ASP A 174 -3.83 -16.06 9.92
C ASP A 174 -4.76 -17.03 9.17
N GLU A 175 -4.30 -17.63 8.06
CA GLU A 175 -5.05 -18.63 7.29
C GLU A 175 -5.56 -19.78 8.20
N HIS A 176 -4.73 -20.26 9.12
CA HIS A 176 -5.11 -21.35 10.01
C HIS A 176 -6.04 -20.90 11.15
N ILE A 177 -5.91 -19.66 11.64
CA ILE A 177 -6.83 -19.10 12.63
C ILE A 177 -8.22 -18.97 12.01
N TRP A 178 -8.34 -18.42 10.80
CA TRP A 178 -9.61 -18.33 10.08
C TRP A 178 -10.23 -19.71 9.85
N ALA A 179 -9.45 -20.66 9.37
CA ALA A 179 -9.92 -22.04 9.15
C ALA A 179 -10.38 -22.75 10.44
N MET A 180 -9.80 -22.41 11.58
CA MET A 180 -10.20 -22.95 12.89
C MET A 180 -11.38 -22.20 13.51
N ALA A 181 -11.49 -20.89 13.27
CA ALA A 181 -12.54 -20.06 13.85
C ALA A 181 -13.92 -20.39 13.27
N TYR A 182 -14.01 -20.90 12.04
CA TYR A 182 -15.27 -21.21 11.38
C TYR A 182 -15.37 -22.69 11.08
N MET A 183 -16.46 -23.32 11.51
CA MET A 183 -16.77 -24.71 11.27
C MET A 183 -17.67 -24.91 10.06
N ALA A 184 -18.62 -24.00 9.85
CA ALA A 184 -19.65 -24.12 8.82
C ALA A 184 -19.65 -22.94 7.85
N HIS A 185 -19.37 -21.72 8.33
CA HIS A 185 -19.44 -20.53 7.51
C HIS A 185 -18.30 -20.48 6.47
N PRO A 186 -18.55 -20.06 5.21
CA PRO A 186 -17.56 -20.03 4.16
C PRO A 186 -16.32 -19.13 4.43
N TYR A 187 -16.34 -18.27 5.42
CA TYR A 187 -15.15 -17.50 5.83
C TYR A 187 -14.00 -18.39 6.34
N HIS A 188 -14.18 -19.70 6.46
CA HIS A 188 -13.15 -20.64 6.90
C HIS A 188 -11.98 -20.80 5.92
N HIS A 189 -12.08 -20.36 4.67
CA HIS A 189 -11.00 -20.43 3.69
C HIS A 189 -10.57 -19.06 3.18
N SER A 190 -9.30 -18.95 2.87
CA SER A 190 -8.74 -17.72 2.31
C SER A 190 -9.24 -17.47 0.88
N THR A 191 -9.22 -16.21 0.47
CA THR A 191 -9.64 -15.77 -0.87
C THR A 191 -8.86 -16.43 -1.99
N ILE A 192 -7.57 -16.74 -1.76
CA ILE A 192 -6.76 -17.45 -2.75
C ILE A 192 -7.17 -18.93 -2.90
N GLY A 193 -7.86 -19.50 -1.90
CA GLY A 193 -8.32 -20.89 -1.89
C GLY A 193 -7.25 -21.91 -1.47
N TRP A 194 -7.66 -23.17 -1.39
CA TRP A 194 -6.75 -24.27 -1.10
C TRP A 194 -5.97 -24.67 -2.36
N LYS A 195 -4.70 -25.03 -2.19
CA LYS A 195 -3.81 -25.42 -3.31
C LYS A 195 -4.42 -26.46 -4.24
N SER A 196 -5.04 -27.51 -3.68
CA SER A 196 -5.70 -28.57 -4.45
C SER A 196 -6.84 -28.07 -5.32
N ASP A 197 -7.61 -27.11 -4.80
CA ASP A 197 -8.77 -26.53 -5.50
C ASP A 197 -8.31 -25.58 -6.60
N ILE A 198 -7.30 -24.73 -6.32
CA ILE A 198 -6.68 -23.86 -7.33
C ILE A 198 -6.18 -24.68 -8.52
N GLU A 199 -5.49 -25.81 -8.27
CA GLU A 199 -4.96 -26.68 -9.32
C GLU A 199 -6.05 -27.48 -10.03
N GLY A 200 -7.15 -27.81 -9.34
CA GLY A 200 -8.20 -28.73 -9.79
C GLY A 200 -9.42 -28.08 -10.44
N VAL A 201 -9.68 -26.78 -10.21
CA VAL A 201 -10.89 -26.14 -10.73
C VAL A 201 -10.99 -26.19 -12.26
N SER A 202 -12.13 -26.63 -12.79
CA SER A 202 -12.33 -26.72 -14.23
C SER A 202 -12.81 -25.40 -14.84
N ILE A 203 -12.56 -25.21 -16.13
CA ILE A 203 -13.02 -24.03 -16.87
C ILE A 203 -14.55 -23.92 -16.90
N GLU A 204 -15.26 -25.05 -16.86
CA GLU A 204 -16.72 -25.10 -16.82
C GLU A 204 -17.25 -24.50 -15.53
N ARG A 205 -16.59 -24.80 -14.38
CA ARG A 205 -16.95 -24.22 -13.09
C ARG A 205 -16.71 -22.71 -13.04
N LEU A 206 -15.61 -22.24 -13.62
CA LEU A 206 -15.32 -20.80 -13.70
C LEU A 206 -16.34 -20.07 -14.58
N LYS A 207 -16.77 -20.68 -15.71
CA LYS A 207 -17.83 -20.14 -16.54
C LYS A 207 -19.19 -20.12 -15.82
N GLU A 208 -19.51 -21.19 -15.10
CA GLU A 208 -20.73 -21.27 -14.30
C GLU A 208 -20.77 -20.19 -13.23
N PHE A 209 -19.63 -19.96 -12.54
CA PHE A 209 -19.48 -18.92 -11.53
C PHE A 209 -19.67 -17.52 -12.13
N TYR A 210 -18.99 -17.24 -13.26
CA TYR A 210 -19.17 -16.00 -14.00
C TYR A 210 -20.62 -15.78 -14.44
N ASP A 211 -21.27 -16.79 -15.02
CA ASP A 211 -22.65 -16.72 -15.49
C ASP A 211 -23.67 -16.62 -14.35
N THR A 212 -23.30 -17.01 -13.15
CA THR A 212 -24.16 -16.90 -11.96
C THR A 212 -24.10 -15.49 -11.36
N PHE A 213 -22.92 -14.90 -11.20
CA PHE A 213 -22.74 -13.73 -10.37
C PHE A 213 -22.45 -12.41 -11.10
N TYR A 214 -21.91 -12.43 -12.33
CA TYR A 214 -21.47 -11.21 -13.02
C TYR A 214 -22.60 -10.56 -13.82
N TRP A 215 -23.56 -9.95 -13.11
CA TRP A 215 -24.74 -9.31 -13.67
C TRP A 215 -24.95 -7.90 -13.12
N PRO A 216 -25.62 -6.99 -13.89
CA PRO A 216 -25.89 -5.64 -13.42
C PRO A 216 -26.67 -5.58 -12.08
N ASN A 217 -27.64 -6.48 -11.88
CA ASN A 217 -28.43 -6.53 -10.64
C ASN A 217 -27.69 -7.19 -9.46
N ASN A 218 -26.41 -7.54 -9.63
CA ASN A 218 -25.47 -8.01 -8.60
C ASN A 218 -24.22 -7.13 -8.56
N ALA A 219 -24.34 -5.89 -9.01
CA ALA A 219 -23.20 -5.00 -9.11
C ALA A 219 -23.58 -3.56 -8.75
N THR A 220 -22.61 -2.85 -8.19
CA THR A 220 -22.66 -1.41 -7.97
C THR A 220 -21.55 -0.74 -8.77
N ALA A 221 -21.89 0.22 -9.60
CA ALA A 221 -20.97 1.09 -10.32
C ALA A 221 -20.78 2.37 -9.52
N THR A 222 -19.55 2.64 -9.09
CA THR A 222 -19.21 3.84 -8.32
C THR A 222 -18.34 4.75 -9.18
N ILE A 223 -18.70 6.04 -9.28
CA ILE A 223 -17.94 7.07 -9.98
C ILE A 223 -17.62 8.18 -8.99
N VAL A 224 -16.33 8.50 -8.84
CA VAL A 224 -15.84 9.55 -7.94
C VAL A 224 -14.83 10.41 -8.69
N GLY A 225 -14.92 11.72 -8.57
CA GLY A 225 -13.94 12.66 -9.15
C GLY A 225 -14.56 13.66 -10.11
N ASP A 226 -13.78 14.07 -11.09
CA ASP A 226 -14.11 15.16 -12.00
C ASP A 226 -14.98 14.68 -13.17
N PHE A 227 -16.27 14.88 -13.05
CA PHE A 227 -17.29 14.58 -14.08
C PHE A 227 -18.57 15.37 -13.80
N GLU A 228 -19.41 15.53 -14.84
CA GLU A 228 -20.77 16.03 -14.69
C GLU A 228 -21.74 14.85 -14.54
N LYS A 229 -22.61 14.90 -13.55
CA LYS A 229 -23.55 13.82 -13.19
C LYS A 229 -24.39 13.34 -14.37
N GLU A 230 -24.97 14.25 -15.13
CA GLU A 230 -25.82 13.95 -16.27
C GLU A 230 -25.05 13.19 -17.36
N GLU A 231 -23.79 13.59 -17.60
CA GLU A 231 -22.91 12.93 -18.56
C GLU A 231 -22.52 11.55 -18.08
N ALA A 232 -22.15 11.40 -16.80
CA ALA A 232 -21.81 10.12 -16.22
C ALA A 232 -22.98 9.11 -16.29
N LEU A 233 -24.21 9.54 -15.94
CA LEU A 233 -25.40 8.69 -16.08
C LEU A 233 -25.69 8.35 -17.55
N ALA A 234 -25.46 9.26 -18.49
CA ALA A 234 -25.63 9.00 -19.92
C ALA A 234 -24.60 7.96 -20.43
N MET A 235 -23.32 8.05 -19.99
CA MET A 235 -22.26 7.09 -20.31
C MET A 235 -22.62 5.70 -19.75
N VAL A 236 -22.98 5.61 -18.48
CA VAL A 236 -23.39 4.35 -17.85
C VAL A 236 -24.57 3.74 -18.58
N LYS A 237 -25.59 4.53 -18.91
CA LYS A 237 -26.75 4.03 -19.68
C LYS A 237 -26.36 3.53 -21.07
N LYS A 238 -25.48 4.25 -21.77
CA LYS A 238 -25.03 3.91 -23.12
C LYS A 238 -24.37 2.52 -23.15
N HIS A 239 -23.55 2.20 -22.15
CA HIS A 239 -22.76 0.98 -22.12
C HIS A 239 -23.43 -0.14 -21.34
N PHE A 240 -23.98 0.09 -20.15
CA PHE A 240 -24.63 -0.92 -19.32
C PHE A 240 -26.12 -1.13 -19.63
N GLY A 241 -26.80 -0.14 -20.20
CA GLY A 241 -28.27 -0.19 -20.42
C GLY A 241 -28.75 -1.28 -21.38
N ARG A 242 -27.84 -1.85 -22.17
CA ARG A 242 -28.12 -2.97 -23.09
C ARG A 242 -27.92 -4.35 -22.45
N ILE A 243 -27.27 -4.39 -21.30
CA ILE A 243 -27.03 -5.62 -20.56
C ILE A 243 -28.28 -5.94 -19.77
N MET A 244 -28.84 -7.14 -19.94
CA MET A 244 -30.01 -7.56 -19.19
C MET A 244 -29.63 -7.92 -17.75
N LYS A 245 -30.59 -7.86 -16.84
CA LYS A 245 -30.42 -8.46 -15.51
C LYS A 245 -30.36 -9.98 -15.60
N SER A 246 -29.79 -10.63 -14.58
CA SER A 246 -29.86 -12.09 -14.46
C SER A 246 -31.30 -12.59 -14.59
N ARG A 247 -31.47 -13.67 -15.33
CA ARG A 247 -32.78 -14.35 -15.46
C ARG A 247 -33.09 -15.23 -14.26
N ASN A 248 -32.03 -15.74 -13.63
CA ASN A 248 -32.12 -16.58 -12.46
C ASN A 248 -31.94 -15.71 -11.19
N GLU A 249 -32.48 -16.15 -10.10
CA GLU A 249 -32.18 -15.59 -8.79
C GLU A 249 -30.70 -15.82 -8.48
N ILE A 250 -30.04 -14.78 -7.98
CA ILE A 250 -28.62 -14.87 -7.61
C ILE A 250 -28.56 -15.56 -6.25
N PRO A 251 -27.80 -16.67 -6.13
CA PRO A 251 -27.73 -17.43 -4.89
C PRO A 251 -27.23 -16.58 -3.72
N GLN A 252 -27.91 -16.69 -2.58
CA GLN A 252 -27.50 -16.06 -1.34
C GLN A 252 -26.83 -17.09 -0.42
N VAL A 253 -25.83 -16.66 0.32
CA VAL A 253 -25.25 -17.46 1.40
C VAL A 253 -26.09 -17.24 2.65
N TYR A 254 -26.66 -18.31 3.19
CA TYR A 254 -27.51 -18.29 4.39
C TYR A 254 -27.00 -19.24 5.48
N THR A 255 -25.79 -19.78 5.30
CA THR A 255 -25.15 -20.61 6.32
C THR A 255 -24.65 -19.71 7.45
N GLU A 256 -25.16 -19.94 8.64
CA GLU A 256 -24.71 -19.28 9.86
C GLU A 256 -23.66 -20.16 10.56
N GLU A 257 -22.65 -19.52 11.14
CA GLU A 257 -21.68 -20.25 11.95
C GLU A 257 -22.30 -20.69 13.27
N PRO A 258 -22.24 -21.96 13.66
CA PRO A 258 -22.71 -22.41 14.98
C PRO A 258 -21.99 -21.70 16.13
N GLU A 259 -22.68 -21.56 17.28
CA GLU A 259 -22.07 -21.03 18.48
C GLU A 259 -20.83 -21.85 18.87
N GLN A 260 -19.79 -21.14 19.30
CA GLN A 260 -18.56 -21.78 19.77
C GLN A 260 -18.72 -22.16 21.24
N GLU A 261 -18.50 -23.43 21.55
CA GLU A 261 -18.71 -23.98 22.89
C GLU A 261 -17.42 -24.26 23.69
N GLY A 262 -16.27 -23.77 23.16
CA GLY A 262 -14.98 -23.89 23.81
C GLY A 262 -13.85 -23.31 22.98
N GLN A 263 -12.72 -23.00 23.62
CA GLN A 263 -11.55 -22.43 22.99
C GLN A 263 -11.02 -23.34 21.88
N ARG A 264 -10.69 -22.76 20.72
CA ARG A 264 -10.03 -23.45 19.61
C ARG A 264 -8.57 -23.08 19.58
N ARG A 265 -7.67 -24.02 19.25
CA ARG A 265 -6.23 -23.78 19.30
C ARG A 265 -5.48 -24.45 18.14
N VAL A 266 -4.54 -23.70 17.52
CA VAL A 266 -3.64 -24.24 16.48
C VAL A 266 -2.20 -23.85 16.77
N ILE A 267 -1.29 -24.83 16.65
CA ILE A 267 0.14 -24.62 16.84
C ILE A 267 0.87 -25.07 15.57
N LEU A 268 1.48 -24.12 14.90
CA LEU A 268 2.23 -24.33 13.66
C LEU A 268 3.73 -24.36 13.96
N LYS A 269 4.38 -25.45 13.58
CA LYS A 269 5.84 -25.60 13.74
C LYS A 269 6.48 -25.64 12.36
N ARG A 270 7.03 -24.52 11.90
CA ARG A 270 7.67 -24.37 10.60
C ARG A 270 9.04 -23.70 10.74
N ALA A 271 9.85 -23.78 9.69
CA ALA A 271 11.08 -22.99 9.61
C ALA A 271 10.74 -21.48 9.72
N GLY A 272 11.54 -20.77 10.48
CA GLY A 272 11.35 -19.33 10.72
C GLY A 272 12.25 -18.87 11.87
N GLN A 273 12.38 -17.56 12.01
CA GLN A 273 13.19 -16.94 13.08
C GLN A 273 12.33 -16.21 14.11
N GLN A 274 11.09 -15.91 13.77
CA GLN A 274 10.23 -15.09 14.60
C GLN A 274 8.96 -15.86 14.95
N GLY A 275 8.66 -15.96 16.24
CA GLY A 275 7.39 -16.46 16.74
C GLY A 275 6.27 -15.45 16.48
N VAL A 276 5.06 -15.96 16.27
CA VAL A 276 3.85 -15.14 16.16
C VAL A 276 2.76 -15.76 17.04
N VAL A 277 2.08 -14.91 17.82
CA VAL A 277 0.87 -15.24 18.57
C VAL A 277 -0.31 -14.57 17.88
N GLY A 278 -1.38 -15.31 17.69
CA GLY A 278 -2.67 -14.79 17.24
C GLY A 278 -3.77 -15.15 18.23
N VAL A 279 -4.60 -14.19 18.63
CA VAL A 279 -5.78 -14.40 19.50
C VAL A 279 -6.98 -13.76 18.83
N ALA A 280 -7.96 -14.55 18.43
CA ALA A 280 -9.12 -14.09 17.69
C ALA A 280 -10.43 -14.38 18.41
N HIS A 281 -11.37 -13.45 18.32
CA HIS A 281 -12.76 -13.58 18.74
C HIS A 281 -13.68 -13.19 17.59
N LYS A 282 -14.87 -13.77 17.50
CA LYS A 282 -15.84 -13.39 16.47
C LYS A 282 -16.40 -11.99 16.71
N THR A 283 -16.56 -11.22 15.64
CA THR A 283 -17.24 -9.92 15.65
C THR A 283 -18.72 -10.09 15.30
N PRO A 284 -19.59 -9.11 15.58
CA PRO A 284 -20.87 -9.02 14.89
C PRO A 284 -20.66 -8.63 13.41
N ALA A 285 -21.73 -8.68 12.60
CA ALA A 285 -21.72 -8.12 11.25
C ALA A 285 -21.48 -6.59 11.27
N ALA A 286 -20.92 -6.04 10.20
CA ALA A 286 -20.59 -4.60 10.09
C ALA A 286 -21.82 -3.67 10.28
N THR A 287 -23.01 -4.15 9.97
CA THR A 287 -24.26 -3.40 10.10
C THR A 287 -24.89 -3.48 11.51
N HIS A 288 -24.30 -4.27 12.40
CA HIS A 288 -24.79 -4.44 13.77
C HIS A 288 -24.49 -3.21 14.63
N GLU A 289 -25.34 -2.92 15.64
CA GLU A 289 -25.19 -1.76 16.54
C GLU A 289 -23.89 -1.78 17.36
N ASP A 290 -23.34 -2.95 17.63
CA ASP A 290 -22.07 -3.10 18.37
C ASP A 290 -20.82 -2.83 17.50
N ALA A 291 -20.92 -2.85 16.19
CA ALA A 291 -19.76 -2.75 15.29
C ALA A 291 -18.87 -1.50 15.55
N PRO A 292 -19.44 -0.30 15.80
CA PRO A 292 -18.61 0.87 16.12
C PRO A 292 -17.79 0.71 17.41
N ALA A 293 -18.32 -0.01 18.42
CA ALA A 293 -17.60 -0.25 19.66
C ALA A 293 -16.36 -1.13 19.44
N PHE A 294 -16.40 -2.10 18.50
CA PHE A 294 -15.23 -2.88 18.10
C PHE A 294 -14.15 -2.02 17.46
N MET A 295 -14.54 -1.06 16.59
CA MET A 295 -13.58 -0.12 15.98
C MET A 295 -12.85 0.72 17.03
N VAL A 296 -13.60 1.26 18.00
CA VAL A 296 -13.04 2.06 19.11
C VAL A 296 -12.17 1.19 20.02
N LEU A 297 -12.61 -0.02 20.36
CA LEU A 297 -11.83 -0.99 21.14
C LEU A 297 -10.51 -1.35 20.44
N SER A 298 -10.53 -1.63 19.13
CA SER A 298 -9.34 -1.89 18.33
C SER A 298 -8.33 -0.75 18.44
N SER A 299 -8.79 0.49 18.35
CA SER A 299 -7.94 1.68 18.49
C SER A 299 -7.35 1.80 19.91
N ILE A 300 -8.15 1.63 20.95
CA ILE A 300 -7.67 1.67 22.35
C ILE A 300 -6.58 0.62 22.61
N LEU A 301 -6.78 -0.59 22.08
CA LEU A 301 -5.88 -1.71 22.35
C LEU A 301 -4.58 -1.65 21.55
N SER A 302 -4.59 -1.20 20.28
CA SER A 302 -3.42 -1.36 19.40
C SER A 302 -2.97 -0.11 18.63
N SER A 303 -3.72 1.01 18.65
CA SER A 303 -3.35 2.19 17.86
C SER A 303 -2.46 3.15 18.65
N GLY A 304 -1.24 3.37 18.14
CA GLY A 304 -0.29 4.31 18.72
C GLY A 304 0.47 3.80 19.95
N LYS A 305 1.38 4.67 20.47
CA LYS A 305 2.23 4.29 21.61
C LYS A 305 1.49 4.32 22.95
N ASN A 306 0.34 4.99 23.01
CA ASN A 306 -0.50 5.02 24.20
C ASN A 306 -1.47 3.84 24.29
N SER A 307 -1.63 3.04 23.25
CA SER A 307 -2.47 1.86 23.27
C SER A 307 -2.03 0.85 24.35
N ARG A 308 -3.00 0.08 24.85
CA ARG A 308 -2.78 -0.82 25.97
C ARG A 308 -1.77 -1.92 25.66
N PHE A 309 -1.86 -2.54 24.47
CA PHE A 309 -0.90 -3.57 24.05
C PHE A 309 0.49 -3.02 23.80
N TYR A 310 0.61 -1.81 23.21
CA TYR A 310 1.92 -1.21 23.09
C TYR A 310 2.61 -1.06 24.44
N LYS A 311 1.94 -0.49 25.45
CA LYS A 311 2.49 -0.28 26.80
C LYS A 311 2.82 -1.57 27.53
N LYS A 312 1.96 -2.59 27.41
CA LYS A 312 2.08 -3.83 28.18
C LYS A 312 3.00 -4.87 27.51
N ILE A 313 3.13 -4.84 26.19
CA ILE A 313 3.83 -5.87 25.41
C ILE A 313 5.01 -5.30 24.65
N THR A 314 4.77 -4.36 23.71
CA THR A 314 5.82 -3.87 22.79
C THR A 314 6.85 -3.01 23.52
N ASP A 315 6.41 -2.09 24.38
CA ASP A 315 7.30 -1.24 25.17
C ASP A 315 8.11 -2.02 26.24
N LYS A 316 7.65 -3.21 26.62
CA LYS A 316 8.40 -4.14 27.48
C LYS A 316 9.43 -4.98 26.71
N GLY A 317 9.47 -4.87 25.39
CA GLY A 317 10.41 -5.58 24.55
C GLY A 317 10.02 -7.03 24.27
N LEU A 318 8.80 -7.46 24.60
CA LEU A 318 8.31 -8.82 24.34
C LEU A 318 8.00 -9.04 22.87
N THR A 319 7.62 -7.98 22.15
CA THR A 319 7.28 -8.04 20.73
C THR A 319 7.93 -6.91 19.95
N THR A 320 8.08 -7.11 18.65
CA THR A 320 8.45 -6.05 17.70
C THR A 320 7.25 -5.22 17.28
N SER A 321 6.06 -5.83 17.26
CA SER A 321 4.78 -5.17 16.98
C SER A 321 3.62 -6.00 17.51
N VAL A 322 2.54 -5.32 17.89
CA VAL A 322 1.21 -5.88 18.13
C VAL A 322 0.22 -5.07 17.30
N PHE A 323 -0.67 -5.72 16.60
CA PHE A 323 -1.73 -5.07 15.83
C PHE A 323 -3.01 -5.89 15.88
N ILE A 324 -4.12 -5.25 15.60
CA ILE A 324 -5.43 -5.88 15.54
C ILE A 324 -5.96 -5.78 14.12
N TRP A 325 -6.52 -6.87 13.66
CA TRP A 325 -7.32 -6.92 12.46
C TRP A 325 -8.79 -7.08 12.89
N ASP A 326 -9.53 -5.98 12.87
CA ASP A 326 -10.95 -5.92 13.17
C ASP A 326 -11.76 -6.09 11.89
N SER A 327 -12.10 -7.32 11.59
CA SER A 327 -12.80 -7.70 10.37
C SER A 327 -14.31 -7.57 10.57
N LEU A 328 -14.85 -6.41 10.24
CA LEU A 328 -16.29 -6.15 10.23
C LEU A 328 -16.82 -6.32 8.81
N PHE A 329 -17.42 -7.47 8.54
CA PHE A 329 -17.86 -7.88 7.22
C PHE A 329 -19.39 -7.97 7.14
N ARG A 330 -19.91 -8.44 6.00
CA ARG A 330 -21.35 -8.68 5.82
C ARG A 330 -21.91 -9.63 6.86
N ASP A 331 -21.18 -10.71 7.15
CA ASP A 331 -21.47 -11.67 8.21
C ASP A 331 -20.43 -11.53 9.33
N PRO A 332 -20.66 -12.13 10.50
CA PRO A 332 -19.72 -12.09 11.62
C PRO A 332 -18.30 -12.47 11.23
N GLY A 333 -17.38 -11.52 11.38
CA GLY A 333 -15.95 -11.67 11.10
C GLY A 333 -15.12 -12.01 12.33
N LEU A 334 -13.83 -11.61 12.35
CA LEU A 334 -12.90 -11.81 13.46
C LEU A 334 -12.28 -10.51 13.93
N PHE A 335 -12.21 -10.34 15.23
CA PHE A 335 -11.33 -9.40 15.91
C PHE A 335 -10.08 -10.17 16.31
N ALA A 336 -9.02 -10.07 15.52
CA ALA A 336 -7.82 -10.87 15.68
C ALA A 336 -6.63 -10.00 16.09
N VAL A 337 -6.05 -10.29 17.26
CA VAL A 337 -4.82 -9.68 17.76
C VAL A 337 -3.64 -10.51 17.29
N TYR A 338 -2.65 -9.90 16.64
CA TYR A 338 -1.41 -10.54 16.24
C TYR A 338 -0.21 -9.87 16.87
N ALA A 339 0.66 -10.68 17.45
CA ALA A 339 1.88 -10.25 18.12
C ALA A 339 3.12 -10.92 17.52
N ASN A 340 4.04 -10.13 16.98
CA ASN A 340 5.31 -10.60 16.45
C ASN A 340 6.36 -10.59 17.56
N LEU A 341 6.77 -11.78 18.01
CA LEU A 341 7.62 -11.94 19.18
C LEU A 341 9.06 -11.49 18.95
N THR A 342 9.69 -10.95 19.99
CA THR A 342 11.16 -10.82 20.01
C THR A 342 11.81 -12.17 20.31
N PRO A 343 13.05 -12.40 19.84
CA PRO A 343 13.75 -13.65 20.15
C PRO A 343 13.87 -13.91 21.65
N GLY A 344 13.43 -15.08 22.10
CA GLY A 344 13.47 -15.49 23.50
C GLY A 344 12.21 -15.15 24.31
N THR A 345 11.17 -14.60 23.67
CA THR A 345 9.85 -14.41 24.28
C THR A 345 9.01 -15.67 24.08
N GLU A 346 8.43 -16.18 25.14
CA GLU A 346 7.52 -17.33 25.08
C GLU A 346 6.14 -16.89 24.54
N HIS A 347 5.51 -17.75 23.75
CA HIS A 347 4.22 -17.46 23.12
C HIS A 347 3.12 -17.31 24.16
N GLU A 348 3.17 -18.16 25.18
CA GLU A 348 2.21 -18.21 26.28
C GLU A 348 2.20 -16.93 27.10
N ASP A 349 3.37 -16.31 27.35
CA ASP A 349 3.47 -15.06 28.11
C ASP A 349 2.71 -13.91 27.42
N VAL A 350 2.81 -13.83 26.09
CA VAL A 350 2.12 -12.78 25.32
C VAL A 350 0.63 -13.07 25.17
N GLU A 351 0.25 -14.33 24.98
CA GLU A 351 -1.15 -14.75 24.98
C GLU A 351 -1.82 -14.40 26.31
N GLU A 352 -1.17 -14.73 27.44
CA GLU A 352 -1.70 -14.43 28.78
C GLU A 352 -1.93 -12.92 28.98
N ILE A 353 -0.98 -12.07 28.55
CA ILE A 353 -1.13 -10.62 28.62
C ILE A 353 -2.33 -10.15 27.80
N ILE A 354 -2.53 -10.69 26.59
CA ILE A 354 -3.64 -10.31 25.71
C ILE A 354 -4.97 -10.70 26.39
N MET A 355 -5.10 -11.90 26.91
CA MET A 355 -6.31 -12.38 27.57
C MET A 355 -6.58 -11.64 28.88
N ALA A 356 -5.54 -11.38 29.67
CA ALA A 356 -5.64 -10.59 30.90
C ALA A 356 -6.14 -9.16 30.65
N GLU A 357 -5.83 -8.57 29.48
CA GLU A 357 -6.31 -7.24 29.13
C GLU A 357 -7.83 -7.20 28.94
N TYR A 358 -8.40 -8.23 28.34
CA TYR A 358 -9.86 -8.33 28.23
C TYR A 358 -10.53 -8.45 29.60
N GLU A 359 -9.96 -9.25 30.50
CA GLU A 359 -10.47 -9.36 31.88
C GLU A 359 -10.35 -8.05 32.67
N GLU A 360 -9.28 -7.28 32.41
CA GLU A 360 -9.10 -5.95 33.00
C GLU A 360 -10.18 -4.97 32.52
N ILE A 361 -10.52 -5.00 31.23
CA ILE A 361 -11.59 -4.16 30.67
C ILE A 361 -12.95 -4.58 31.22
N LYS A 362 -13.25 -5.87 31.34
CA LYS A 362 -14.49 -6.36 31.95
C LYS A 362 -14.65 -5.85 33.38
N LYS A 363 -13.58 -5.87 34.15
CA LYS A 363 -13.60 -5.50 35.57
C LYS A 363 -13.66 -3.99 35.76
N ASN A 364 -12.82 -3.24 35.08
CA ASN A 364 -12.54 -1.82 35.33
C ASN A 364 -13.04 -0.88 34.23
N GLY A 365 -13.43 -1.41 33.05
CA GLY A 365 -13.79 -0.64 31.86
C GLY A 365 -12.60 0.02 31.17
N VAL A 366 -12.90 0.99 30.36
CA VAL A 366 -11.95 1.92 29.73
C VAL A 366 -12.24 3.34 30.21
N SER A 367 -11.23 4.20 30.21
CA SER A 367 -11.43 5.60 30.59
C SER A 367 -12.03 6.42 29.45
N GLU A 368 -12.76 7.48 29.79
CA GLU A 368 -13.27 8.45 28.81
C GLU A 368 -12.14 9.08 27.98
N GLU A 369 -10.95 9.25 28.55
CA GLU A 369 -9.78 9.76 27.83
C GLU A 369 -9.35 8.79 26.74
N GLU A 370 -9.28 7.48 27.02
CA GLU A 370 -8.95 6.46 26.00
C GLU A 370 -10.00 6.44 24.90
N VAL A 371 -11.29 6.51 25.24
CA VAL A 371 -12.39 6.55 24.28
C VAL A 371 -12.30 7.78 23.38
N ASN A 372 -12.11 8.96 23.95
CA ASN A 372 -12.04 10.20 23.20
C ASN A 372 -10.83 10.26 22.26
N LYS A 373 -9.66 9.76 22.71
CA LYS A 373 -8.47 9.63 21.83
C LYS A 373 -8.71 8.68 20.67
N ALA A 374 -9.30 7.51 20.92
CA ALA A 374 -9.61 6.55 19.90
C ALA A 374 -10.58 7.11 18.85
N LYS A 375 -11.64 7.82 19.31
CA LYS A 375 -12.58 8.50 18.43
C LYS A 375 -11.89 9.56 17.55
N ALA A 376 -11.06 10.42 18.16
CA ALA A 376 -10.33 11.44 17.41
C ALA A 376 -9.46 10.83 16.30
N GLN A 377 -8.72 9.76 16.60
CA GLN A 377 -7.91 9.03 15.62
C GLN A 377 -8.76 8.42 14.49
N LEU A 378 -9.89 7.79 14.82
CA LEU A 378 -10.75 7.14 13.84
C LEU A 378 -11.42 8.17 12.91
N VAL A 379 -11.91 9.27 13.48
CA VAL A 379 -12.52 10.37 12.69
C VAL A 379 -11.49 11.05 11.80
N ALA A 380 -10.30 11.36 12.31
CA ALA A 380 -9.23 11.92 11.50
C ALA A 380 -8.80 10.97 10.37
N ASN A 381 -8.65 9.67 10.66
CA ASN A 381 -8.36 8.65 9.66
C ASN A 381 -9.43 8.58 8.57
N MET A 382 -10.71 8.74 8.93
CA MET A 382 -11.79 8.78 7.96
C MET A 382 -11.68 10.02 7.04
N LYS A 383 -11.41 11.19 7.60
CA LYS A 383 -11.16 12.41 6.81
C LYS A 383 -9.95 12.24 5.89
N PHE A 384 -8.88 11.58 6.36
CA PHE A 384 -7.71 11.28 5.53
C PHE A 384 -8.01 10.34 4.35
N ARG A 385 -9.01 9.44 4.50
CA ARG A 385 -9.47 8.54 3.43
C ARG A 385 -10.39 9.22 2.41
N GLN A 386 -10.74 10.47 2.61
CA GLN A 386 -11.47 11.28 1.62
C GLN A 386 -10.54 12.00 0.64
N ASP A 387 -9.24 11.84 0.79
CA ASP A 387 -8.20 12.48 0.00
C ASP A 387 -7.92 11.66 -1.28
N GLY A 388 -8.59 12.03 -2.37
CA GLY A 388 -8.46 11.45 -3.70
C GLY A 388 -9.61 10.51 -4.10
N SER A 389 -9.90 10.49 -5.39
CA SER A 389 -11.05 9.78 -5.98
C SER A 389 -11.03 8.28 -5.73
N TYR A 390 -9.85 7.64 -5.85
CA TYR A 390 -9.69 6.22 -5.57
C TYR A 390 -9.90 5.88 -4.09
N MET A 391 -9.44 6.72 -3.16
CA MET A 391 -9.58 6.46 -1.73
C MET A 391 -11.05 6.46 -1.29
N VAL A 392 -11.84 7.37 -1.85
CA VAL A 392 -13.28 7.43 -1.63
C VAL A 392 -13.97 6.21 -2.25
N ALA A 393 -13.69 5.90 -3.52
CA ALA A 393 -14.27 4.74 -4.21
C ALA A 393 -13.92 3.42 -3.49
N GLY A 394 -12.68 3.25 -3.04
CA GLY A 394 -12.23 2.09 -2.28
C GLY A 394 -12.90 1.96 -0.91
N SER A 395 -13.11 3.07 -0.19
CA SER A 395 -13.83 3.06 1.08
C SER A 395 -15.31 2.73 0.90
N LEU A 396 -15.94 3.24 -0.18
CA LEU A 396 -17.30 2.88 -0.56
C LEU A 396 -17.42 1.41 -0.95
N ASN A 397 -16.43 0.86 -1.66
CA ASN A 397 -16.37 -0.55 -2.03
C ASN A 397 -16.50 -1.48 -0.80
N GLU A 398 -15.79 -1.19 0.29
CA GLU A 398 -15.88 -1.98 1.52
C GLU A 398 -17.25 -1.82 2.21
N ALA A 399 -17.81 -0.62 2.21
CA ALA A 399 -19.16 -0.40 2.76
C ALA A 399 -20.26 -1.06 1.92
N ILE A 400 -20.13 -1.09 0.58
CA ILE A 400 -21.00 -1.85 -0.32
C ILE A 400 -20.92 -3.35 0.00
N ALA A 401 -19.70 -3.87 0.14
CA ALA A 401 -19.46 -5.27 0.49
C ALA A 401 -20.12 -5.66 1.81
N SER A 402 -20.08 -4.78 2.80
CA SER A 402 -20.72 -4.95 4.11
C SER A 402 -22.26 -4.92 4.05
N GLY A 403 -22.87 -4.58 2.91
CA GLY A 403 -24.31 -4.59 2.69
C GLY A 403 -25.03 -3.25 2.83
N ASP A 404 -24.35 -2.18 3.27
CA ASP A 404 -24.92 -0.83 3.37
C ASP A 404 -23.81 0.23 3.09
N TRP A 405 -23.80 0.78 1.88
CA TRP A 405 -22.82 1.78 1.50
C TRP A 405 -22.90 3.06 2.37
N THR A 406 -24.04 3.32 3.05
CA THR A 406 -24.18 4.48 3.92
C THR A 406 -23.40 4.37 5.22
N LEU A 407 -22.85 3.18 5.56
CA LEU A 407 -21.88 3.04 6.63
C LEU A 407 -20.69 3.98 6.45
N TYR A 408 -20.25 4.20 5.18
CA TYR A 408 -19.20 5.16 4.86
C TYR A 408 -19.56 6.58 5.31
N THR A 409 -20.77 7.05 5.01
CA THR A 409 -21.16 8.45 5.30
C THR A 409 -21.58 8.67 6.75
N ARG A 410 -22.02 7.62 7.45
CA ARG A 410 -22.41 7.66 8.87
C ARG A 410 -21.29 7.30 9.85
N TYR A 411 -20.10 6.98 9.32
CA TYR A 411 -18.97 6.49 10.12
C TYR A 411 -18.63 7.42 11.29
N GLU A 412 -18.51 8.73 11.05
CA GLU A 412 -18.18 9.71 12.08
C GLU A 412 -19.26 9.77 13.16
N GLU A 413 -20.54 9.76 12.79
CA GLU A 413 -21.66 9.73 13.72
C GLU A 413 -21.64 8.47 14.60
N MET A 414 -21.48 7.32 13.96
CA MET A 414 -21.46 6.01 14.63
C MET A 414 -20.30 5.90 15.63
N VAL A 415 -19.08 6.27 15.22
CA VAL A 415 -17.91 6.23 16.11
C VAL A 415 -18.03 7.24 17.24
N SER A 416 -18.53 8.45 16.94
CA SER A 416 -18.70 9.51 17.96
C SER A 416 -19.73 9.16 19.04
N ALA A 417 -20.70 8.33 18.72
CA ALA A 417 -21.74 7.90 19.68
C ALA A 417 -21.24 6.86 20.70
N VAL A 418 -20.16 6.12 20.42
CA VAL A 418 -19.65 5.04 21.30
C VAL A 418 -19.27 5.58 22.68
N THR A 419 -19.64 4.88 23.74
CA THR A 419 -19.33 5.20 25.15
C THR A 419 -18.39 4.17 25.77
N ALA A 420 -17.79 4.49 26.91
CA ALA A 420 -16.98 3.54 27.68
C ALA A 420 -17.79 2.30 28.12
N GLU A 421 -19.09 2.48 28.39
CA GLU A 421 -19.99 1.37 28.75
C GLU A 421 -20.26 0.44 27.56
N ASP A 422 -20.41 0.97 26.34
CA ASP A 422 -20.58 0.15 25.14
C ASP A 422 -19.36 -0.74 24.92
N ILE A 423 -18.14 -0.19 25.10
CA ILE A 423 -16.91 -0.96 25.00
C ILE A 423 -16.83 -2.07 26.03
N LYS A 424 -17.14 -1.75 27.30
CA LYS A 424 -17.18 -2.75 28.35
C LYS A 424 -18.19 -3.84 28.05
N SER A 425 -19.40 -3.46 27.64
CA SER A 425 -20.48 -4.38 27.28
C SER A 425 -20.08 -5.33 26.12
N VAL A 426 -19.42 -4.85 25.06
CA VAL A 426 -18.96 -5.73 23.99
C VAL A 426 -17.83 -6.67 24.45
N VAL A 427 -16.93 -6.21 25.32
CA VAL A 427 -15.89 -7.08 25.87
C VAL A 427 -16.48 -8.16 26.76
N GLU A 428 -17.49 -7.85 27.58
CA GLU A 428 -18.19 -8.83 28.40
C GLU A 428 -18.94 -9.90 27.60
N ARG A 429 -19.49 -9.54 26.43
CA ARG A 429 -20.29 -10.46 25.61
C ARG A 429 -19.46 -11.29 24.62
N TYR A 430 -18.43 -10.71 24.01
CA TYR A 430 -17.76 -11.32 22.88
C TYR A 430 -16.34 -11.86 23.20
N PHE A 431 -15.65 -11.34 24.22
CA PHE A 431 -14.25 -11.69 24.50
C PHE A 431 -14.12 -12.70 25.64
N LEU A 432 -14.91 -13.76 25.60
CA LEU A 432 -14.82 -14.86 26.56
C LEU A 432 -13.73 -15.86 26.12
N GLU A 433 -13.05 -16.49 27.09
CA GLU A 433 -12.01 -17.46 26.82
C GLU A 433 -12.51 -18.61 25.92
N ASP A 434 -13.69 -19.16 26.23
CA ASP A 434 -14.32 -20.25 25.47
C ASP A 434 -14.70 -19.83 24.03
N LEU A 435 -14.84 -18.53 23.74
CA LEU A 435 -15.15 -18.00 22.42
C LEU A 435 -13.89 -17.62 21.62
N SER A 436 -12.68 -17.84 22.17
CA SER A 436 -11.42 -17.50 21.53
C SER A 436 -10.93 -18.60 20.58
N THR A 437 -10.22 -18.17 19.54
CA THR A 437 -9.40 -19.03 18.69
C THR A 437 -7.95 -18.55 18.79
N VAL A 438 -7.07 -19.41 19.30
CA VAL A 438 -5.67 -19.07 19.57
C VAL A 438 -4.75 -19.80 18.61
N GLY A 439 -3.78 -19.10 18.07
CA GLY A 439 -2.78 -19.63 17.15
C GLY A 439 -1.35 -19.24 17.55
N HIS A 440 -0.45 -20.23 17.53
CA HIS A 440 0.97 -19.99 17.70
C HIS A 440 1.76 -20.45 16.46
N PHE A 441 2.55 -19.54 15.88
CA PHE A 441 3.60 -19.92 14.94
C PHE A 441 4.90 -20.07 15.72
N VAL A 442 5.37 -21.30 15.86
CA VAL A 442 6.57 -21.67 16.62
C VAL A 442 7.70 -21.97 15.64
N PRO A 443 8.76 -21.17 15.60
CA PRO A 443 9.92 -21.42 14.75
C PRO A 443 10.57 -22.76 15.12
N LYS A 444 10.76 -23.66 14.14
CA LYS A 444 11.60 -24.84 14.35
C LYS A 444 13.05 -24.40 14.47
N SER A 445 13.69 -24.71 15.58
CA SER A 445 15.14 -24.60 15.69
C SER A 445 15.79 -25.64 14.77
N THR A 446 16.35 -25.21 13.66
CA THR A 446 17.27 -26.04 12.90
C THR A 446 18.50 -26.29 13.76
N GLY A 447 18.76 -27.57 14.12
CA GLY A 447 19.91 -27.94 14.91
C GLY A 447 21.21 -27.45 14.30
N ASN A 448 21.96 -26.78 15.13
CA ASN A 448 23.32 -26.32 15.08
C ASN A 448 24.14 -26.66 13.82
N GLN A 449 23.86 -25.93 12.71
CA GLN A 449 24.85 -25.73 11.65
C GLN A 449 24.77 -24.22 11.28
N GLY A 450 25.93 -23.59 11.22
CA GLY A 450 26.25 -22.18 11.16
C GLY A 450 25.15 -21.26 10.69
N ALA A 451 24.69 -20.45 11.60
CA ALA A 451 23.64 -19.47 11.42
C ALA A 451 23.76 -18.68 10.10
N ARG A 452 22.99 -19.06 9.10
CA ARG A 452 22.69 -18.19 7.96
C ARG A 452 21.20 -17.86 8.04
N ARG A 453 20.97 -16.65 8.45
CA ARG A 453 19.67 -16.07 8.80
C ARG A 453 19.19 -15.21 7.65
N GLY A 454 17.92 -15.09 7.47
CA GLY A 454 17.38 -14.19 6.52
C GLY A 454 15.97 -13.73 6.78
N PRO A 455 15.50 -12.56 6.36
CA PRO A 455 14.26 -11.94 6.77
C PRO A 455 13.28 -11.55 5.68
N SER A 456 12.06 -11.29 6.14
CA SER A 456 10.98 -10.71 5.36
C SER A 456 10.90 -9.19 5.57
N SER A 457 10.48 -8.48 4.57
CA SER A 457 10.31 -7.04 4.58
C SER A 457 8.84 -6.64 4.55
N ALA A 458 8.43 -5.86 5.52
CA ALA A 458 7.19 -5.10 5.48
C ALA A 458 7.35 -3.76 4.72
N ILE A 459 8.52 -3.55 4.10
CA ILE A 459 8.89 -2.27 3.46
C ILE A 459 8.49 -2.20 1.99
N GLU A 460 8.11 -3.33 1.36
CA GLU A 460 7.91 -3.37 -0.09
C GLU A 460 6.64 -2.69 -0.63
N LEU A 461 5.70 -2.28 0.22
CA LEU A 461 4.45 -1.66 -0.24
C LEU A 461 4.49 -0.13 -0.34
N GLU A 462 5.44 0.55 0.30
CA GLU A 462 5.57 2.01 0.23
C GLU A 462 6.50 2.52 -0.88
N GLU A 463 7.48 1.75 -1.32
CA GLU A 463 8.40 2.17 -2.40
C GLU A 463 7.79 2.15 -3.82
N MET A 464 6.55 1.71 -3.96
CA MET A 464 5.85 1.67 -5.25
C MET A 464 5.08 2.96 -5.59
N LYS A 465 5.31 4.06 -4.90
CA LYS A 465 4.85 5.39 -5.35
C LYS A 465 5.75 5.86 -6.49
N GLN A 466 5.45 5.38 -7.68
CA GLN A 466 6.14 5.80 -8.89
C GLN A 466 5.78 7.24 -9.24
N LYS A 467 6.81 8.01 -9.54
CA LYS A 467 6.73 9.36 -10.10
C LYS A 467 6.43 9.26 -11.60
N HIS A 468 5.36 9.87 -12.06
CA HIS A 468 4.98 9.84 -13.48
C HIS A 468 4.47 11.18 -14.03
N PHE A 469 4.49 11.34 -15.33
CA PHE A 469 4.54 12.59 -16.07
C PHE A 469 3.54 12.68 -17.22
N SER A 470 3.05 13.89 -17.55
CA SER A 470 2.04 14.11 -18.58
C SER A 470 2.39 15.14 -19.65
N THR A 471 1.69 15.14 -20.76
CA THR A 471 1.43 16.34 -21.60
C THR A 471 0.07 16.30 -22.23
N SER A 472 -0.54 17.47 -22.34
CA SER A 472 -1.45 17.85 -23.42
C SER A 472 -1.34 19.34 -23.63
N GLU A 473 -1.64 19.77 -24.87
CA GLU A 473 -1.54 21.12 -25.34
C GLU A 473 -2.53 22.07 -24.68
N GLU A 474 -2.01 23.25 -24.39
CA GLU A 474 -2.62 24.55 -24.19
C GLU A 474 -4.03 24.68 -23.60
N ASN A 475 -4.05 24.86 -22.28
CA ASN A 475 -4.83 25.95 -21.68
C ASN A 475 -4.01 26.52 -20.51
N ASN A 476 -3.59 27.77 -20.62
CA ASN A 476 -2.74 28.47 -19.65
C ASN A 476 -3.47 28.90 -18.36
N GLU A 477 -4.62 28.32 -18.05
CA GLU A 477 -5.33 28.51 -16.80
C GLU A 477 -5.14 27.27 -15.92
N GLY A 478 -4.07 27.26 -15.11
CA GLY A 478 -3.96 26.27 -14.07
C GLY A 478 -2.62 25.53 -13.88
N LEU A 479 -1.48 26.10 -14.26
CA LEU A 479 -0.18 25.55 -13.91
C LEU A 479 -0.07 25.40 -12.38
N LEU A 480 0.36 24.22 -11.89
CA LEU A 480 0.57 23.98 -10.46
C LEU A 480 1.57 24.97 -9.88
N LEU A 481 2.64 25.26 -10.64
CA LEU A 481 3.66 26.23 -10.25
C LEU A 481 3.05 27.61 -9.89
N ALA A 482 2.05 28.07 -10.63
CA ALA A 482 1.41 29.36 -10.37
C ALA A 482 0.52 29.37 -9.11
N GLN A 483 0.18 28.20 -8.58
CA GLN A 483 -0.64 28.04 -7.38
C GLN A 483 0.21 27.75 -6.13
N ILE A 484 1.51 27.44 -6.31
CA ILE A 484 2.43 27.17 -5.22
C ILE A 484 2.97 28.48 -4.69
N GLU A 485 2.75 28.72 -3.39
CA GLU A 485 3.41 29.80 -2.68
C GLU A 485 4.76 29.32 -2.15
N ASP A 486 5.83 30.12 -2.36
CA ASP A 486 7.21 29.80 -2.06
C ASP A 486 7.85 30.92 -1.23
N SER A 487 8.38 30.61 -0.08
CA SER A 487 9.03 31.58 0.83
C SER A 487 10.16 30.95 1.63
N GLU A 488 10.94 31.82 2.27
CA GLU A 488 11.98 31.46 3.24
C GLU A 488 11.63 32.07 4.61
N PRO A 489 10.82 31.39 5.44
CA PRO A 489 10.40 31.89 6.76
C PRO A 489 11.55 32.29 7.67
N THR A 490 12.64 31.55 7.63
CA THR A 490 13.90 31.83 8.31
C THR A 490 15.06 31.27 7.49
N GLU A 491 16.27 31.77 7.72
CA GLU A 491 17.48 31.40 6.97
C GLU A 491 17.64 29.89 6.82
N GLY A 492 17.75 29.42 5.58
CA GLY A 492 17.94 28.02 5.21
C GLY A 492 16.73 27.12 5.39
N VAL A 493 15.53 27.67 5.56
CA VAL A 493 14.27 26.95 5.64
C VAL A 493 13.36 27.42 4.52
N ARG A 494 13.20 26.64 3.46
CA ARG A 494 12.30 26.93 2.35
C ARG A 494 10.93 26.31 2.60
N LEU A 495 9.86 27.08 2.47
CA LEU A 495 8.47 26.67 2.60
C LEU A 495 7.77 26.77 1.25
N LEU A 496 7.12 25.69 0.85
CA LEU A 496 6.25 25.59 -0.32
C LEU A 496 4.86 25.16 0.13
N THR A 497 3.82 25.87 -0.27
CA THR A 497 2.44 25.51 0.07
C THR A 497 1.56 25.45 -1.18
N LEU A 498 0.60 24.54 -1.17
CA LEU A 498 -0.43 24.44 -2.20
C LEU A 498 -1.79 24.20 -1.53
N LYS A 499 -2.71 25.15 -1.66
CA LYS A 499 -4.05 25.02 -1.09
C LYS A 499 -4.89 24.05 -1.90
N ARG A 500 -5.45 23.02 -1.23
CA ARG A 500 -6.30 21.99 -1.83
C ARG A 500 -7.28 21.44 -0.78
N GLY A 501 -8.51 21.10 -1.22
CA GLY A 501 -9.52 20.49 -0.38
C GLY A 501 -9.90 21.29 0.85
N SER A 502 -10.45 20.64 1.86
CA SER A 502 -10.88 21.26 3.11
C SER A 502 -10.54 20.39 4.32
N GLY A 503 -10.03 21.02 5.37
CA GLY A 503 -9.87 20.44 6.70
C GLY A 503 -8.68 19.49 6.91
N VAL A 504 -7.92 19.12 5.88
CA VAL A 504 -6.77 18.20 5.99
C VAL A 504 -5.51 18.85 5.43
N VAL A 505 -4.38 18.67 6.10
CA VAL A 505 -3.04 19.07 5.64
C VAL A 505 -2.13 17.85 5.55
N THR A 506 -1.53 17.63 4.40
CA THR A 506 -0.39 16.72 4.21
C THR A 506 0.89 17.54 4.11
N PHE A 507 1.86 17.13 4.85
CA PHE A 507 3.10 17.85 5.03
C PHE A 507 4.28 16.90 4.83
N SER A 508 5.26 17.32 4.04
CA SER A 508 6.46 16.58 3.71
C SER A 508 7.66 17.50 3.71
N GLY A 509 8.81 17.01 4.13
CA GLY A 509 10.03 17.78 4.06
C GLY A 509 11.27 16.95 4.18
N SER A 510 12.41 17.56 3.93
CA SER A 510 13.70 16.92 4.11
C SER A 510 14.84 17.92 4.35
N PHE A 511 15.95 17.42 4.88
CA PHE A 511 17.18 18.18 5.07
C PHE A 511 18.38 17.27 4.88
N LEU A 512 19.57 17.88 4.67
CA LEU A 512 20.83 17.14 4.57
C LEU A 512 21.13 16.39 5.86
N GLY A 513 21.55 15.15 5.71
CA GLY A 513 21.79 14.16 6.76
C GLY A 513 21.85 12.78 6.13
N GLY A 514 21.73 11.72 6.91
CA GLY A 514 21.68 10.36 6.41
C GLY A 514 23.04 9.70 6.30
N ASP A 515 23.05 8.53 5.65
CA ASP A 515 24.18 7.58 5.70
C ASP A 515 25.52 8.16 5.25
N ILE A 516 25.53 8.98 4.20
CA ILE A 516 26.79 9.55 3.67
C ILE A 516 27.45 10.54 4.63
N TYR A 517 26.71 11.06 5.58
CA TYR A 517 27.20 11.96 6.63
C TYR A 517 27.52 11.24 7.94
N ALA A 518 27.41 9.91 7.96
CA ALA A 518 27.71 9.11 9.12
C ALA A 518 29.15 9.35 9.61
N PRO A 519 29.41 9.28 10.92
CA PRO A 519 30.77 9.29 11.45
C PRO A 519 31.58 8.11 10.88
N ASN A 520 32.85 8.34 10.55
CA ASN A 520 33.73 7.28 10.05
C ASN A 520 33.86 6.10 11.03
N THR A 521 33.56 6.33 12.32
CA THR A 521 33.63 5.33 13.39
C THR A 521 32.47 4.35 13.37
N ASN A 522 31.27 4.77 12.87
CA ASN A 522 30.08 3.91 12.85
C ASN A 522 29.04 4.42 11.83
N PRO A 523 28.82 3.70 10.73
CA PRO A 523 27.90 4.10 9.65
C PRO A 523 26.41 3.99 10.04
N ARG A 524 26.06 3.35 11.17
CA ARG A 524 24.66 3.17 11.59
C ARG A 524 24.15 4.28 12.52
N VAL A 525 24.96 5.23 12.90
CA VAL A 525 24.55 6.33 13.79
C VAL A 525 23.38 7.13 13.22
N PRO A 526 23.33 7.54 11.94
CA PRO A 526 22.19 8.26 11.38
C PRO A 526 20.87 7.50 11.50
N ASP A 527 20.87 6.21 11.21
CA ASP A 527 19.67 5.34 11.32
C ASP A 527 19.12 5.35 12.75
N VAL A 528 20.01 5.22 13.74
CA VAL A 528 19.61 5.18 15.14
C VAL A 528 19.15 6.55 15.62
N VAL A 529 19.80 7.65 15.19
CA VAL A 529 19.36 9.02 15.52
C VAL A 529 17.92 9.25 15.02
N VAL A 530 17.63 8.94 13.75
CA VAL A 530 16.28 9.11 13.20
C VAL A 530 15.27 8.24 13.93
N SER A 531 15.64 6.99 14.25
CA SER A 531 14.77 6.07 15.01
C SER A 531 14.54 6.50 16.46
N MET A 532 15.28 7.47 16.96
CA MET A 532 15.13 8.00 18.33
C MET A 532 14.39 9.34 18.39
N LEU A 533 14.14 10.02 17.27
CA LEU A 533 13.47 11.32 17.25
C LEU A 533 12.07 11.30 17.88
N ASP A 534 11.34 10.22 17.71
CA ASP A 534 10.01 10.01 18.25
C ASP A 534 9.97 9.25 19.60
N GLN A 535 11.15 9.03 20.20
CA GLN A 535 11.28 8.33 21.49
C GLN A 535 11.36 9.28 22.71
N GLY A 536 11.00 10.53 22.52
CA GLY A 536 10.95 11.55 23.54
C GLY A 536 11.99 12.66 23.34
N THR A 537 11.68 13.79 23.94
CA THR A 537 12.50 15.01 23.93
C THR A 537 12.92 15.38 25.35
N THR A 538 13.68 16.44 25.48
CA THR A 538 14.02 16.96 26.81
C THR A 538 12.84 17.62 27.52
N LYS A 539 11.70 17.84 26.84
CA LYS A 539 10.49 18.44 27.40
C LYS A 539 9.39 17.41 27.63
N ASN A 540 9.16 16.55 26.65
CA ASN A 540 8.04 15.60 26.62
C ASN A 540 8.59 14.18 26.47
N SER A 541 8.06 13.24 27.25
CA SER A 541 8.29 11.81 27.02
C SER A 541 7.64 11.36 25.70
N LYS A 542 8.04 10.21 25.19
CA LYS A 542 7.41 9.62 23.98
C LYS A 542 5.90 9.42 24.13
N PHE A 543 5.43 9.12 25.35
CA PHE A 543 4.01 8.93 25.61
C PHE A 543 3.23 10.25 25.62
N GLU A 544 3.82 11.34 26.12
CA GLU A 544 3.21 12.68 26.08
C GLU A 544 3.14 13.20 24.64
N ILE A 545 4.21 13.05 23.84
CA ILE A 545 4.20 13.40 22.41
C ILE A 545 3.12 12.60 21.67
N SER A 546 3.12 11.28 21.89
CA SER A 546 2.14 10.40 21.25
C SER A 546 0.72 10.75 21.69
N SER A 547 0.49 11.07 22.97
CA SER A 547 -0.82 11.46 23.50
C SER A 547 -1.37 12.72 22.85
N GLN A 548 -0.51 13.71 22.61
CA GLN A 548 -0.91 14.95 21.93
C GLN A 548 -1.24 14.69 20.47
N LEU A 549 -0.40 13.94 19.73
CA LEU A 549 -0.67 13.58 18.33
C LEU A 549 -1.91 12.70 18.20
N GLU A 550 -2.05 11.69 19.06
CA GLU A 550 -3.21 10.79 19.06
C GLU A 550 -4.50 11.54 19.38
N GLY A 551 -4.48 12.49 20.32
CA GLY A 551 -5.63 13.33 20.68
C GLY A 551 -6.12 14.22 19.52
N ALA A 552 -5.20 14.64 18.64
CA ALA A 552 -5.48 15.39 17.41
C ALA A 552 -5.73 14.48 16.20
N GLY A 553 -5.61 13.15 16.34
CA GLY A 553 -5.62 12.23 15.21
C GLY A 553 -4.47 12.45 14.21
N ALA A 554 -3.46 13.22 14.60
CA ALA A 554 -2.33 13.61 13.77
C ALA A 554 -1.26 12.52 13.69
N ARG A 555 -0.49 12.56 12.59
CA ARG A 555 0.66 11.66 12.39
C ARG A 555 1.91 12.45 12.05
N LEU A 556 3.02 12.08 12.66
CA LEU A 556 4.37 12.51 12.29
C LEU A 556 5.26 11.28 12.10
N SER A 557 6.14 11.33 11.14
CA SER A 557 7.13 10.29 10.86
C SER A 557 8.47 10.87 10.42
N PHE A 558 9.53 10.11 10.64
CA PHE A 558 10.87 10.43 10.22
C PHE A 558 11.48 9.25 9.47
N SER A 559 12.30 9.53 8.46
CA SER A 559 12.97 8.51 7.67
C SER A 559 14.44 8.88 7.43
N ASN A 560 15.32 7.88 7.51
CA ASN A 560 16.72 8.06 7.14
C ASN A 560 16.90 7.66 5.67
N GLY A 561 17.50 8.54 4.89
CA GLY A 561 17.88 8.26 3.51
C GLY A 561 19.41 8.30 3.33
N LYS A 562 19.86 8.06 2.11
CA LYS A 562 21.32 8.06 1.83
C LYS A 562 21.96 9.42 2.08
N ALA A 563 21.38 10.49 1.54
CA ALA A 563 21.92 11.85 1.65
C ALA A 563 21.04 12.79 2.49
N ARG A 564 19.80 12.46 2.73
CA ARG A 564 18.83 13.34 3.39
C ARG A 564 18.00 12.58 4.42
N VAL A 565 17.66 13.26 5.48
CA VAL A 565 16.63 12.83 6.45
C VAL A 565 15.30 13.40 5.97
N GLY A 566 14.31 12.54 5.85
CA GLY A 566 12.94 12.91 5.52
C GLY A 566 12.08 13.02 6.77
N PHE A 567 11.05 13.86 6.72
CA PHE A 567 9.98 13.92 7.70
C PHE A 567 8.66 14.19 7.00
N GLY A 568 7.57 13.74 7.58
CA GLY A 568 6.25 13.94 7.02
C GLY A 568 5.15 13.70 8.03
N GLY A 569 3.94 14.17 7.69
CA GLY A 569 2.77 14.01 8.52
C GLY A 569 1.48 14.31 7.79
N LYS A 570 0.38 13.94 8.44
CA LYS A 570 -0.98 14.27 8.01
C LYS A 570 -1.82 14.59 9.24
N PHE A 571 -2.56 15.68 9.19
CA PHE A 571 -3.31 16.20 10.33
C PHE A 571 -4.49 17.09 9.86
N LEU A 572 -5.39 17.41 10.76
CA LEU A 572 -6.45 18.37 10.49
C LEU A 572 -5.90 19.80 10.56
N SER A 573 -6.38 20.70 9.72
CA SER A 573 -5.87 22.08 9.62
C SER A 573 -5.87 22.83 10.95
N GLU A 574 -6.83 22.54 11.84
CA GLU A 574 -6.94 23.13 13.18
C GLU A 574 -5.80 22.72 14.14
N ASP A 575 -5.08 21.63 13.83
CA ASP A 575 -3.98 21.11 14.67
C ASP A 575 -2.59 21.54 14.16
N MET A 576 -2.52 22.44 13.18
CA MET A 576 -1.25 22.83 12.55
C MET A 576 -0.21 23.35 13.55
N ASP A 577 -0.60 24.20 14.48
CA ASP A 577 0.28 24.74 15.53
C ASP A 577 0.90 23.63 16.41
N LEU A 578 0.06 22.74 16.89
CA LEU A 578 0.49 21.59 17.69
C LEU A 578 1.50 20.73 16.92
N VAL A 579 1.18 20.39 15.68
CA VAL A 579 2.00 19.46 14.88
C VAL A 579 3.36 20.08 14.50
N VAL A 580 3.37 21.35 14.10
CA VAL A 580 4.62 22.08 13.80
C VAL A 580 5.47 22.24 15.06
N GLY A 581 4.85 22.56 16.21
CA GLY A 581 5.55 22.64 17.49
C GLY A 581 6.20 21.32 17.90
N LEU A 582 5.47 20.20 17.82
CA LEU A 582 5.99 18.86 18.14
C LEU A 582 7.07 18.41 17.15
N LEU A 583 6.93 18.72 15.86
CA LEU A 583 7.97 18.45 14.87
C LEU A 583 9.27 19.18 15.22
N ALA A 584 9.17 20.47 15.50
CA ALA A 584 10.34 21.27 15.87
C ALA A 584 11.00 20.77 17.15
N GLU A 585 10.19 20.38 18.13
CA GLU A 585 10.69 19.84 19.40
C GLU A 585 11.47 18.54 19.16
N GLN A 586 10.91 17.59 18.42
CA GLN A 586 11.56 16.31 18.10
C GLN A 586 12.83 16.47 17.26
N LEU A 587 12.85 17.44 16.33
CA LEU A 587 14.04 17.71 15.51
C LEU A 587 15.15 18.44 16.28
N LYS A 588 14.81 19.33 17.23
CA LYS A 588 15.77 20.22 17.89
C LYS A 588 16.34 19.68 19.17
N ILE A 589 15.54 18.99 19.96
CA ILE A 589 15.89 18.63 21.36
C ILE A 589 15.51 17.17 21.71
N PRO A 590 15.80 16.18 20.84
CA PRO A 590 15.57 14.78 21.21
C PRO A 590 16.36 14.42 22.47
N ALA A 591 15.75 13.62 23.35
CA ALA A 591 16.34 13.27 24.65
C ALA A 591 17.52 12.29 24.51
N PHE A 592 17.45 11.38 23.54
CA PHE A 592 18.36 10.22 23.40
C PHE A 592 18.51 9.47 24.72
N ASP A 593 17.37 9.16 25.35
CA ASP A 593 17.32 8.41 26.60
C ASP A 593 17.95 7.04 26.44
N SER A 594 18.71 6.59 27.44
CA SER A 594 19.49 5.35 27.37
C SER A 594 18.64 4.09 27.39
N GLU A 595 17.50 4.09 28.10
CA GLU A 595 16.59 2.95 28.14
C GLU A 595 15.81 2.85 26.81
N GLU A 596 15.36 3.98 26.26
CA GLU A 596 14.72 4.01 24.93
C GLU A 596 15.71 3.64 23.81
N LEU A 597 16.97 4.04 23.92
CA LEU A 597 18.04 3.61 23.01
C LEU A 597 18.22 2.10 23.04
N LYS A 598 18.22 1.48 24.23
CA LYS A 598 18.34 0.03 24.38
C LYS A 598 17.19 -0.70 23.67
N LYS A 599 15.95 -0.23 23.85
CA LYS A 599 14.76 -0.77 23.17
C LYS A 599 14.84 -0.59 21.65
N THR A 600 15.22 0.59 21.18
CA THR A 600 15.39 0.91 19.77
C THR A 600 16.47 0.04 19.12
N LYS A 601 17.62 -0.14 19.76
CA LYS A 601 18.67 -1.06 19.30
C LYS A 601 18.16 -2.49 19.17
N SER A 602 17.45 -3.00 20.18
CA SER A 602 16.86 -4.34 20.14
C SER A 602 15.90 -4.51 18.96
N ARG A 603 15.04 -3.51 18.71
CA ARG A 603 14.10 -3.51 17.58
C ARG A 603 14.84 -3.50 16.24
N LEU A 604 15.82 -2.61 16.05
CA LEU A 604 16.60 -2.53 14.81
C LEU A 604 17.41 -3.81 14.57
N ILE A 605 18.06 -4.36 15.59
CA ILE A 605 18.78 -5.63 15.50
C ILE A 605 17.85 -6.77 15.09
N THR A 606 16.64 -6.82 15.66
CA THR A 606 15.61 -7.80 15.25
C THR A 606 15.22 -7.61 13.80
N GLY A 607 15.04 -6.36 13.35
CA GLY A 607 14.82 -6.01 11.95
C GLY A 607 15.94 -6.54 11.04
N TYR A 608 17.21 -6.29 11.37
CA TYR A 608 18.34 -6.82 10.61
C TYR A 608 18.44 -8.33 10.67
N LYS A 609 18.13 -8.97 11.79
CA LYS A 609 18.01 -10.42 11.88
C LYS A 609 16.88 -10.94 10.99
N LYS A 610 15.75 -10.32 10.96
CA LYS A 610 14.68 -10.60 10.04
C LYS A 610 15.11 -10.32 8.59
N SER A 611 15.94 -9.22 8.25
CA SER A 611 16.48 -8.86 6.93
C SER A 611 17.30 -9.95 6.25
N LYS A 612 17.72 -11.03 6.90
CA LYS A 612 18.43 -12.17 6.32
C LYS A 612 17.54 -13.28 5.72
N GLU A 613 16.19 -13.30 5.91
CA GLU A 613 15.29 -14.32 5.33
C GLU A 613 14.73 -13.99 3.96
N SER A 614 14.86 -12.77 3.49
CA SER A 614 14.37 -12.36 2.18
C SER A 614 15.22 -12.94 1.06
N THR A 615 14.65 -13.80 0.27
CA THR A 615 15.29 -14.28 -0.95
C THR A 615 15.69 -13.10 -1.83
N ARG A 616 14.79 -12.12 -2.00
CA ARG A 616 15.05 -10.90 -2.75
C ARG A 616 16.11 -10.01 -2.09
N GLY A 617 16.05 -9.83 -0.76
CA GLY A 617 17.03 -9.03 -0.03
C GLY A 617 18.44 -9.59 -0.14
N ASN A 618 18.61 -10.90 -0.01
CA ASN A 618 19.90 -11.54 -0.19
C ASN A 618 20.43 -11.44 -1.62
N ALA A 619 19.56 -11.63 -2.61
CA ALA A 619 19.93 -11.47 -4.01
C ALA A 619 20.36 -10.01 -4.31
N LEU A 620 19.58 -9.02 -3.86
CA LEU A 620 19.90 -7.61 -4.05
C LEU A 620 21.20 -7.20 -3.37
N ASN A 621 21.40 -7.57 -2.11
CA ASN A 621 22.62 -7.29 -1.38
C ASN A 621 23.85 -7.88 -2.06
N ASN A 622 23.76 -9.12 -2.56
CA ASN A 622 24.85 -9.76 -3.30
C ASN A 622 25.15 -9.01 -4.60
N MET A 623 24.12 -8.62 -5.35
CA MET A 623 24.27 -7.85 -6.58
C MET A 623 24.92 -6.48 -6.30
N LEU A 624 24.48 -5.74 -5.29
CA LEU A 624 25.03 -4.43 -4.96
C LEU A 624 26.47 -4.52 -4.43
N LYS A 625 26.82 -5.56 -3.67
CA LYS A 625 28.21 -5.83 -3.29
C LYS A 625 29.12 -6.08 -4.51
N SER A 626 28.59 -6.67 -5.59
CA SER A 626 29.35 -6.86 -6.83
C SER A 626 29.48 -5.57 -7.65
N PHE A 627 28.54 -4.63 -7.50
CA PHE A 627 28.49 -3.38 -8.25
C PHE A 627 29.35 -2.28 -7.62
N TYR A 628 29.29 -2.14 -6.29
CA TYR A 628 29.78 -0.96 -5.60
C TYR A 628 30.82 -1.29 -4.54
N PRO A 629 31.92 -0.54 -4.49
CA PRO A 629 32.93 -0.69 -3.44
C PRO A 629 32.36 -0.23 -2.08
N ALA A 630 32.95 -0.71 -1.00
CA ALA A 630 32.59 -0.28 0.35
C ALA A 630 32.74 1.25 0.47
N GLY A 631 31.74 1.88 1.12
CA GLY A 631 31.66 3.33 1.30
C GLY A 631 31.00 4.06 0.13
N HIS A 632 30.61 3.39 -0.95
CA HIS A 632 29.72 3.97 -1.94
C HIS A 632 28.29 4.03 -1.38
N GLN A 633 27.50 5.09 -1.69
CA GLN A 633 26.15 5.20 -1.13
C GLN A 633 25.20 4.06 -1.56
N ASN A 634 25.45 3.41 -2.71
CA ASN A 634 24.70 2.25 -3.17
C ASN A 634 25.34 0.91 -2.76
N ALA A 635 26.44 0.92 -2.00
CA ALA A 635 27.02 -0.31 -1.50
C ALA A 635 26.03 -1.00 -0.53
N ALA A 636 25.93 -2.32 -0.64
CA ALA A 636 25.14 -3.08 0.31
C ALA A 636 25.88 -3.23 1.64
N ASP A 637 25.18 -2.99 2.72
CA ASP A 637 25.67 -3.26 4.06
C ASP A 637 25.47 -4.74 4.41
N ASP A 638 26.45 -5.32 5.11
CA ASP A 638 26.27 -6.64 5.68
C ASP A 638 25.34 -6.54 6.90
N PRO A 639 24.28 -7.36 6.97
CA PRO A 639 23.40 -7.34 8.14
C PRO A 639 24.11 -7.65 9.47
N ASP A 640 25.12 -8.54 9.49
CA ASP A 640 25.85 -8.85 10.70
C ASP A 640 26.78 -7.72 11.12
N ASP A 641 27.42 -7.05 10.17
CA ASP A 641 28.19 -5.84 10.43
C ASP A 641 27.27 -4.71 10.95
N SER A 642 26.09 -4.56 10.37
CA SER A 642 25.10 -3.59 10.83
C SER A 642 24.64 -3.86 12.26
N ILE A 643 24.38 -5.12 12.61
CA ILE A 643 24.06 -5.53 13.99
C ILE A 643 25.19 -5.18 14.94
N GLN A 644 26.43 -5.56 14.63
CA GLN A 644 27.59 -5.24 15.47
C GLN A 644 27.81 -3.73 15.63
N ASN A 645 27.58 -2.96 14.58
CA ASN A 645 27.69 -1.51 14.63
C ASN A 645 26.60 -0.90 15.50
N ILE A 646 25.35 -1.33 15.39
CA ILE A 646 24.24 -0.88 16.23
C ILE A 646 24.51 -1.22 17.72
N GLU A 647 25.03 -2.40 18.02
CA GLU A 647 25.37 -2.81 19.40
C GLU A 647 26.36 -1.86 20.07
N LYS A 648 27.30 -1.29 19.31
CA LYS A 648 28.33 -0.38 19.83
C LYS A 648 27.86 1.06 20.04
N ILE A 649 26.74 1.49 19.43
CA ILE A 649 26.26 2.88 19.50
C ILE A 649 25.88 3.26 20.93
N THR A 650 26.32 4.44 21.34
CA THR A 650 26.01 5.04 22.65
C THR A 650 25.11 6.28 22.48
N ALA A 651 24.47 6.72 23.55
CA ALA A 651 23.71 7.97 23.53
C ALA A 651 24.60 9.21 23.21
N GLU A 652 25.87 9.15 23.53
CA GLU A 652 26.82 10.21 23.22
C GLU A 652 27.12 10.29 21.72
N ASP A 653 27.25 9.16 21.04
CA ASP A 653 27.39 9.11 19.57
C ASP A 653 26.21 9.78 18.88
N LEU A 654 24.99 9.53 19.38
CA LEU A 654 23.76 10.14 18.83
C LEU A 654 23.76 11.66 19.05
N LYS A 655 24.06 12.11 20.26
CA LYS A 655 24.12 13.54 20.59
C LYS A 655 25.16 14.27 19.75
N ASN A 656 26.36 13.69 19.58
CA ASN A 656 27.41 14.26 18.77
C ASN A 656 27.00 14.39 17.31
N TYR A 657 26.48 13.33 16.69
CA TYR A 657 26.00 13.38 15.32
C TYR A 657 24.85 14.38 15.16
N HIS A 658 23.83 14.34 16.04
CA HIS A 658 22.74 15.30 16.02
C HIS A 658 23.23 16.75 16.12
N LYS A 659 24.18 17.02 16.99
CA LYS A 659 24.81 18.34 17.15
C LYS A 659 25.54 18.80 15.89
N GLU A 660 26.14 17.90 15.14
CA GLU A 660 26.86 18.20 13.90
C GLU A 660 25.92 18.31 12.69
N ALA A 661 24.99 17.40 12.54
CA ALA A 661 24.19 17.26 11.33
C ALA A 661 22.88 18.06 11.35
N TYR A 662 22.27 18.28 12.54
CA TYR A 662 20.94 18.87 12.64
C TYR A 662 21.02 20.39 12.90
N GLY A 663 20.30 21.17 12.10
CA GLY A 663 20.24 22.62 12.14
C GLY A 663 19.41 23.18 10.98
N THR A 664 19.34 24.50 10.84
CA THR A 664 18.81 25.15 9.64
C THR A 664 19.79 24.99 8.47
N GLY A 665 19.32 25.18 7.26
CA GLY A 665 20.11 25.03 6.04
C GLY A 665 19.67 23.83 5.22
N SER A 666 19.46 24.04 3.94
CA SER A 666 18.96 23.05 2.95
C SER A 666 17.69 22.30 3.38
N ARG A 667 16.85 22.92 4.23
CA ARG A 667 15.58 22.39 4.65
C ARG A 667 14.50 22.79 3.70
N VAL A 668 13.71 21.82 3.29
CA VAL A 668 12.54 22.05 2.44
C VAL A 668 11.31 21.52 3.18
N PHE A 669 10.30 22.38 3.31
CA PHE A 669 8.99 22.04 3.84
C PHE A 669 7.97 22.21 2.73
N VAL A 670 7.13 21.23 2.53
CA VAL A 670 6.02 21.26 1.59
C VAL A 670 4.74 20.93 2.33
N ALA A 671 3.73 21.78 2.24
CA ALA A 671 2.42 21.52 2.82
C ALA A 671 1.34 21.66 1.74
N VAL A 672 0.49 20.66 1.62
CA VAL A 672 -0.61 20.62 0.66
C VAL A 672 -1.91 20.28 1.39
N GLY A 673 -2.95 21.02 1.12
CA GLY A 673 -4.26 20.86 1.74
C GLY A 673 -4.89 22.16 2.19
N ASP A 674 -5.67 22.13 3.25
CA ASP A 674 -6.27 23.30 3.84
C ASP A 674 -5.26 24.09 4.70
N VAL A 675 -4.31 24.68 4.04
CA VAL A 675 -3.18 25.40 4.63
C VAL A 675 -3.21 26.87 4.28
N ASN A 676 -2.90 27.72 5.27
CA ASN A 676 -2.62 29.14 5.08
C ASN A 676 -1.09 29.34 5.09
N HIS A 677 -0.55 29.88 3.98
CA HIS A 677 0.89 30.06 3.81
C HIS A 677 1.50 31.01 4.84
N GLU A 678 0.87 32.14 5.09
CA GLU A 678 1.39 33.15 6.03
C GLU A 678 1.41 32.63 7.46
N GLU A 679 0.37 31.90 7.86
CA GLU A 679 0.26 31.29 9.19
C GLU A 679 1.32 30.21 9.39
N LEU A 680 1.47 29.28 8.44
CA LEU A 680 2.49 28.24 8.51
C LEU A 680 3.90 28.83 8.45
N SER A 681 4.12 29.89 7.64
CA SER A 681 5.39 30.62 7.59
C SER A 681 5.76 31.24 8.94
N ALA A 682 4.78 31.86 9.62
CA ALA A 682 4.96 32.42 10.95
C ALA A 682 5.31 31.33 11.98
N LEU A 683 4.62 30.21 11.97
CA LEU A 683 4.87 29.05 12.86
C LEU A 683 6.26 28.45 12.62
N LEU A 684 6.69 28.30 11.36
CA LEU A 684 8.04 27.81 11.05
C LEU A 684 9.11 28.79 11.49
N LYS A 685 8.88 30.10 11.30
CA LYS A 685 9.80 31.12 11.81
C LYS A 685 9.92 31.05 13.32
N GLU A 686 8.82 31.06 14.06
CA GLU A 686 8.80 31.00 15.53
C GLU A 686 9.56 29.76 16.05
N ASN A 687 9.32 28.61 15.44
CA ASN A 687 9.86 27.35 15.90
C ASN A 687 11.31 27.10 15.47
N PHE A 688 11.80 27.68 14.36
CA PHE A 688 13.13 27.36 13.80
C PHE A 688 14.10 28.56 13.71
N GLU A 689 13.68 29.82 13.91
CA GLU A 689 14.50 31.01 13.74
C GLU A 689 15.83 30.98 14.55
N ASN A 690 15.81 30.47 15.78
CA ASN A 690 16.97 30.43 16.63
C ASN A 690 17.70 29.08 16.65
N TRP A 691 17.43 28.24 15.67
CA TRP A 691 18.14 26.99 15.54
C TRP A 691 19.44 27.21 14.75
N LYS A 692 20.55 26.63 15.26
CA LYS A 692 21.85 26.77 14.59
C LYS A 692 21.80 26.35 13.13
N THR A 693 22.64 26.92 12.29
CA THR A 693 22.84 26.47 10.91
C THR A 693 23.64 25.17 10.90
N SER A 694 23.17 24.16 10.15
CA SER A 694 23.92 22.93 9.93
C SER A 694 25.14 23.21 9.06
N PRO A 695 26.33 22.67 9.42
CA PRO A 695 27.51 22.77 8.60
C PRO A 695 27.54 21.82 7.41
N LEU A 696 26.55 20.93 7.27
CA LEU A 696 26.50 19.98 6.17
C LEU A 696 26.28 20.70 4.84
N SER A 697 27.02 20.28 3.84
CA SER A 697 26.86 20.68 2.44
C SER A 697 26.72 19.44 1.58
N ASP A 698 26.22 19.61 0.35
CA ASP A 698 26.11 18.52 -0.60
C ASP A 698 27.45 17.84 -0.82
N LYS A 699 27.48 16.52 -0.63
CA LYS A 699 28.65 15.70 -0.88
C LYS A 699 28.59 15.14 -2.28
N LYS A 700 29.58 15.48 -3.11
CA LYS A 700 29.78 14.83 -4.42
C LYS A 700 30.59 13.56 -4.22
N GLU A 701 30.09 12.45 -4.70
CA GLU A 701 30.81 11.19 -4.70
C GLU A 701 31.47 10.94 -6.07
N GLU A 702 32.77 10.69 -6.07
CA GLU A 702 33.53 10.40 -7.31
C GLU A 702 33.61 8.91 -7.65
N LYS A 703 33.22 8.04 -6.70
CA LYS A 703 33.27 6.60 -6.88
C LYS A 703 32.11 6.12 -7.74
N ARG A 704 32.40 5.33 -8.75
CA ARG A 704 31.41 4.74 -9.64
C ARG A 704 31.37 3.24 -9.50
N GLY A 705 30.19 2.65 -9.80
CA GLY A 705 30.04 1.21 -9.84
C GLY A 705 30.90 0.54 -10.90
N SER A 706 31.37 -0.66 -10.61
CA SER A 706 32.19 -1.47 -11.52
C SER A 706 31.31 -2.41 -12.35
N LYS A 707 31.52 -2.41 -13.67
CA LYS A 707 30.83 -3.34 -14.59
C LYS A 707 31.57 -4.67 -14.62
N ALA A 708 31.27 -5.56 -13.69
CA ALA A 708 31.83 -6.91 -13.67
C ALA A 708 30.70 -7.93 -13.83
N GLY A 709 30.68 -8.64 -14.95
CA GLY A 709 29.77 -9.77 -15.16
C GLY A 709 30.00 -10.89 -14.16
N GLY A 710 29.02 -11.76 -13.97
CA GLY A 710 29.13 -12.91 -13.09
C GLY A 710 27.77 -13.55 -12.82
N LYS A 711 27.80 -14.70 -12.14
CA LYS A 711 26.58 -15.38 -11.70
C LYS A 711 26.80 -15.99 -10.32
N THR A 712 25.81 -15.87 -9.43
CA THR A 712 25.84 -16.42 -8.08
C THR A 712 24.49 -17.03 -7.73
N TYR A 713 24.52 -18.19 -7.10
CA TYR A 713 23.36 -18.81 -6.48
C TYR A 713 23.52 -18.80 -4.96
N ILE A 714 22.48 -18.41 -4.25
CA ILE A 714 22.45 -18.31 -2.79
C ILE A 714 21.44 -19.31 -2.28
N THR A 715 21.93 -20.37 -1.65
CA THR A 715 21.11 -21.41 -1.05
C THR A 715 20.41 -20.88 0.20
N MET A 716 19.09 -21.01 0.24
CA MET A 716 18.24 -20.69 1.38
C MET A 716 17.26 -21.83 1.57
N GLU A 717 17.36 -22.58 2.67
CA GLU A 717 16.51 -23.73 2.93
C GLU A 717 15.04 -23.31 3.20
N ASP A 718 14.12 -24.22 2.94
CA ASP A 718 12.68 -24.09 3.21
C ASP A 718 11.97 -22.90 2.58
N LYS A 719 12.48 -22.39 1.45
CA LYS A 719 11.78 -21.33 0.67
C LYS A 719 10.93 -21.95 -0.44
N THR A 720 9.69 -21.51 -0.54
CA THR A 720 8.78 -21.97 -1.61
C THR A 720 8.99 -21.22 -2.91
N SER A 721 9.71 -20.10 -2.88
CA SER A 721 10.05 -19.29 -4.05
C SER A 721 11.53 -18.87 -4.05
N THR A 722 12.04 -18.58 -5.25
CA THR A 722 13.40 -18.11 -5.51
C THR A 722 13.33 -16.76 -6.22
N ASP A 723 14.03 -15.75 -5.72
CA ASP A 723 14.17 -14.47 -6.39
C ASP A 723 15.41 -14.48 -7.28
N PHE A 724 15.21 -14.10 -8.54
CA PHE A 724 16.26 -13.93 -9.53
C PHE A 724 16.40 -12.45 -9.90
N LEU A 725 17.61 -11.94 -9.81
CA LEU A 725 17.98 -10.58 -10.23
C LEU A 725 19.09 -10.64 -11.27
N VAL A 726 19.00 -9.75 -12.26
CA VAL A 726 20.05 -9.54 -13.25
C VAL A 726 20.18 -8.05 -13.52
N GLY A 727 21.41 -7.50 -13.46
CA GLY A 727 21.58 -6.06 -13.58
C GLY A 727 23.01 -5.61 -13.83
N ILE A 728 23.21 -4.29 -13.88
CA ILE A 728 24.49 -3.63 -14.17
C ILE A 728 24.51 -2.22 -13.56
N PRO A 729 25.63 -1.75 -12.98
CA PRO A 729 25.80 -0.34 -12.66
C PRO A 729 25.86 0.49 -13.94
N VAL A 730 25.14 1.61 -13.98
CA VAL A 730 24.98 2.39 -15.22
C VAL A 730 26.11 3.40 -15.42
N GLY A 731 26.63 3.98 -14.34
CA GLY A 731 27.74 4.92 -14.36
C GLY A 731 27.33 6.35 -14.75
N ILE A 732 26.05 6.68 -14.71
CA ILE A 732 25.52 8.05 -14.87
C ILE A 732 24.65 8.41 -13.68
N ASN A 733 24.54 9.69 -13.38
CA ASN A 733 23.68 10.25 -12.37
C ASN A 733 22.33 10.69 -12.96
N ARG A 734 21.44 11.23 -12.10
CA ARG A 734 20.09 11.67 -12.50
C ARG A 734 20.11 12.86 -13.47
N ASP A 735 21.10 13.74 -13.39
CA ASP A 735 21.21 14.94 -14.22
C ASP A 735 21.77 14.66 -15.62
N HIS A 736 22.26 13.44 -15.85
CA HIS A 736 22.81 13.05 -17.16
C HIS A 736 21.72 13.07 -18.25
N PRO A 737 21.98 13.61 -19.46
CA PRO A 737 21.01 13.69 -20.54
C PRO A 737 20.39 12.33 -20.91
N ASP A 738 21.14 11.25 -20.81
CA ASP A 738 20.69 9.89 -21.15
C ASP A 738 19.91 9.20 -20.02
N TYR A 739 19.80 9.80 -18.83
CA TYR A 739 19.04 9.21 -17.72
C TYR A 739 17.57 8.97 -18.12
N ARG A 740 16.87 10.00 -18.64
CA ARG A 740 15.47 9.88 -19.05
C ARG A 740 15.26 8.94 -20.24
N PRO A 741 16.04 8.99 -21.32
CA PRO A 741 15.97 8.00 -22.38
C PRO A 741 16.14 6.56 -21.89
N LEU A 742 17.11 6.30 -21.00
CA LEU A 742 17.32 4.98 -20.42
C LEU A 742 16.16 4.56 -19.48
N TYR A 743 15.60 5.51 -18.72
CA TYR A 743 14.43 5.28 -17.89
C TYR A 743 13.23 4.83 -18.74
N VAL A 744 12.94 5.52 -19.84
CA VAL A 744 11.87 5.13 -20.78
C VAL A 744 12.15 3.77 -21.41
N ALA A 745 13.41 3.50 -21.76
CA ALA A 745 13.83 2.18 -22.26
C ALA A 745 13.57 1.04 -21.26
N SER A 746 13.94 1.25 -20.00
CA SER A 746 13.69 0.31 -18.91
C SER A 746 12.18 0.11 -18.66
N TYR A 747 11.40 1.19 -18.73
CA TYR A 747 9.95 1.17 -18.58
C TYR A 747 9.27 0.31 -19.67
N ILE A 748 9.70 0.46 -20.93
CA ILE A 748 9.19 -0.35 -22.06
C ILE A 748 9.54 -1.83 -21.87
N LEU A 749 10.74 -2.13 -21.37
CA LEU A 749 11.15 -3.52 -21.14
C LEU A 749 10.28 -4.21 -20.08
N GLY A 750 10.05 -3.53 -18.94
CA GLY A 750 9.35 -4.19 -17.82
C GLY A 750 8.89 -3.25 -16.72
N GLY A 751 8.69 -1.96 -16.98
CA GLY A 751 8.23 -1.00 -15.97
C GLY A 751 6.72 -1.08 -15.66
N ASN A 752 5.95 -1.80 -16.48
CA ASN A 752 4.51 -1.95 -16.34
C ASN A 752 4.02 -3.32 -16.80
N PHE A 753 2.72 -3.56 -16.68
CA PHE A 753 2.12 -4.85 -17.04
C PHE A 753 2.16 -5.14 -18.56
N SER A 754 2.17 -4.12 -19.40
CA SER A 754 2.33 -4.26 -20.86
C SER A 754 3.78 -4.38 -21.31
N GLY A 755 4.74 -4.25 -20.39
CA GLY A 755 6.17 -4.37 -20.66
C GLY A 755 6.54 -5.75 -21.24
N ARG A 756 7.57 -5.80 -22.07
CA ARG A 756 7.99 -7.04 -22.79
C ARG A 756 8.20 -8.22 -21.84
N LEU A 757 8.85 -8.00 -20.70
CA LEU A 757 9.09 -9.04 -19.69
C LEU A 757 7.78 -9.61 -19.14
N MET A 758 6.84 -8.74 -18.76
CA MET A 758 5.54 -9.18 -18.24
C MET A 758 4.76 -9.94 -19.31
N GLN A 759 4.71 -9.45 -20.52
CA GLN A 759 3.99 -10.10 -21.62
C GLN A 759 4.60 -11.44 -22.01
N THR A 760 5.91 -11.61 -21.93
CA THR A 760 6.57 -12.87 -22.30
C THR A 760 6.64 -13.83 -21.11
N VAL A 761 7.29 -13.43 -20.03
CA VAL A 761 7.64 -14.36 -18.92
C VAL A 761 6.43 -14.73 -18.06
N ARG A 762 5.51 -13.76 -17.82
CA ARG A 762 4.29 -14.00 -17.06
C ARG A 762 3.13 -14.41 -17.96
N VAL A 763 2.70 -13.54 -18.89
CA VAL A 763 1.41 -13.73 -19.58
C VAL A 763 1.47 -14.90 -20.56
N LYS A 764 2.57 -15.00 -21.36
CA LYS A 764 2.71 -16.03 -22.39
C LYS A 764 3.27 -17.34 -21.86
N GLU A 765 4.28 -17.29 -20.99
CA GLU A 765 5.02 -18.47 -20.54
C GLU A 765 4.59 -18.94 -19.12
N GLY A 766 3.86 -18.13 -18.34
CA GLY A 766 3.33 -18.50 -17.05
C GLY A 766 4.37 -18.83 -15.97
N LEU A 767 5.60 -18.30 -16.09
CA LEU A 767 6.74 -18.72 -15.27
C LEU A 767 6.82 -17.99 -13.93
N THR A 768 6.18 -16.84 -13.80
CA THR A 768 6.26 -15.98 -12.61
C THR A 768 4.95 -15.23 -12.37
N TYR A 769 4.68 -14.87 -11.12
CA TYR A 769 3.63 -13.91 -10.78
C TYR A 769 4.00 -12.49 -11.24
N GLY A 770 5.27 -12.09 -11.14
CA GLY A 770 5.72 -10.77 -11.55
C GLY A 770 7.21 -10.70 -11.86
N ILE A 771 7.53 -9.93 -12.88
CA ILE A 771 8.88 -9.61 -13.27
C ILE A 771 8.96 -8.16 -13.73
N ARG A 772 9.96 -7.42 -13.28
CA ARG A 772 10.09 -5.99 -13.56
C ARG A 772 11.49 -5.58 -13.94
N SER A 773 11.57 -4.56 -14.78
CA SER A 773 12.79 -3.79 -15.08
C SER A 773 12.75 -2.48 -14.30
N SER A 774 13.83 -2.13 -13.64
CA SER A 774 13.91 -0.96 -12.77
C SER A 774 15.24 -0.25 -12.87
N MET A 775 15.23 1.05 -12.63
CA MET A 775 16.41 1.88 -12.40
C MET A 775 16.37 2.39 -10.96
N SER A 776 17.47 2.23 -10.23
CA SER A 776 17.53 2.54 -8.80
C SER A 776 18.87 3.12 -8.38
N GLY A 777 18.93 3.76 -7.21
CA GLY A 777 20.16 4.30 -6.63
C GLY A 777 20.69 5.58 -7.28
N PHE A 778 19.96 6.20 -8.18
CA PHE A 778 20.34 7.46 -8.82
C PHE A 778 20.07 8.66 -7.92
N SER A 779 21.04 9.54 -7.81
CA SER A 779 20.87 10.89 -7.27
C SER A 779 21.51 11.91 -8.21
N ASN A 780 21.49 13.20 -7.87
CA ASN A 780 22.12 14.24 -8.68
C ASN A 780 23.67 14.10 -8.68
N ASP A 781 24.20 13.53 -7.61
CA ASP A 781 25.64 13.41 -7.41
C ASP A 781 26.18 11.98 -7.63
N ASN A 782 25.29 10.96 -7.75
CA ASN A 782 25.69 9.57 -7.71
C ASN A 782 25.12 8.74 -8.84
N ASP A 783 25.91 7.80 -9.34
CA ASP A 783 25.46 6.85 -10.33
C ASP A 783 24.57 5.78 -9.71
N GLY A 784 23.59 5.35 -10.51
CA GLY A 784 22.69 4.28 -10.15
C GLY A 784 22.91 2.99 -10.94
N TYR A 785 22.02 2.07 -10.77
CA TYR A 785 22.04 0.77 -11.43
C TYR A 785 20.69 0.47 -12.10
N TRP A 786 20.78 -0.31 -13.17
CA TRP A 786 19.63 -0.91 -13.82
C TRP A 786 19.59 -2.40 -13.48
N TYR A 787 18.38 -2.93 -13.22
CA TYR A 787 18.20 -4.36 -13.01
C TYR A 787 16.82 -4.84 -13.43
N VAL A 788 16.73 -6.15 -13.70
CA VAL A 788 15.50 -6.90 -13.85
C VAL A 788 15.40 -7.86 -12.66
N GLY A 789 14.22 -7.94 -12.04
CA GLY A 789 13.95 -8.86 -10.95
C GLY A 789 12.63 -9.59 -11.12
N GLY A 790 12.62 -10.90 -10.85
CA GLY A 790 11.44 -11.75 -10.88
C GLY A 790 11.50 -12.85 -9.83
N THR A 791 10.33 -13.31 -9.35
CA THR A 791 10.21 -14.39 -8.37
C THR A 791 9.67 -15.62 -9.07
N PHE A 792 10.33 -16.75 -8.89
CA PHE A 792 10.02 -18.02 -9.56
C PHE A 792 9.87 -19.15 -8.52
N ALA A 793 9.03 -20.14 -8.81
CA ALA A 793 9.15 -21.42 -8.08
C ALA A 793 10.53 -22.03 -8.35
N PRO A 794 11.19 -22.67 -7.38
CA PRO A 794 12.54 -23.23 -7.57
C PRO A 794 12.67 -24.09 -8.83
N GLN A 795 11.64 -24.92 -9.14
CA GLN A 795 11.59 -25.79 -10.32
C GLN A 795 11.45 -25.03 -11.65
N LEU A 796 11.05 -23.76 -11.61
CA LEU A 796 10.89 -22.89 -12.79
C LEU A 796 12.04 -21.92 -12.96
N LEU A 797 13.00 -21.86 -12.03
CA LEU A 797 14.08 -20.88 -12.04
C LEU A 797 14.88 -20.91 -13.35
N SER A 798 15.38 -22.07 -13.78
CA SER A 798 16.20 -22.22 -15.00
C SER A 798 15.46 -21.74 -16.27
N LYS A 799 14.15 -22.04 -16.37
CA LYS A 799 13.29 -21.53 -17.45
C LYS A 799 13.08 -20.02 -17.34
N GLY A 800 12.84 -19.51 -16.13
CA GLY A 800 12.66 -18.10 -15.84
C GLY A 800 13.89 -17.26 -16.19
N GLU A 801 15.07 -17.72 -15.78
CA GLU A 801 16.36 -17.10 -16.15
C GLU A 801 16.53 -17.04 -17.67
N SER A 802 16.34 -18.19 -18.34
CA SER A 802 16.50 -18.31 -19.78
C SER A 802 15.55 -17.38 -20.54
N SER A 803 14.29 -17.33 -20.13
CA SER A 803 13.28 -16.44 -20.71
C SER A 803 13.62 -14.97 -20.47
N THR A 804 13.97 -14.60 -19.24
CA THR A 804 14.35 -13.24 -18.87
C THR A 804 15.55 -12.76 -19.68
N LEU A 805 16.61 -13.54 -19.73
CA LEU A 805 17.83 -13.19 -20.47
C LEU A 805 17.59 -13.12 -22.00
N ARG A 806 16.71 -13.96 -22.54
CA ARG A 806 16.32 -13.90 -23.95
C ARG A 806 15.67 -12.56 -24.29
N GLU A 807 14.74 -12.10 -23.45
CA GLU A 807 14.06 -10.81 -23.67
C GLU A 807 15.00 -9.62 -23.48
N ILE A 808 15.88 -9.66 -22.48
CA ILE A 808 16.92 -8.63 -22.30
C ILE A 808 17.86 -8.57 -23.51
N LYS A 809 18.36 -9.72 -23.98
CA LYS A 809 19.23 -9.78 -25.16
C LYS A 809 18.55 -9.25 -26.43
N LYS A 810 17.27 -9.59 -26.60
CA LYS A 810 16.47 -9.08 -27.72
C LYS A 810 16.31 -7.56 -27.65
N TRP A 811 15.93 -7.05 -26.46
CA TRP A 811 15.77 -5.63 -26.21
C TRP A 811 17.08 -4.86 -26.41
N ALA A 812 18.21 -5.36 -25.93
CA ALA A 812 19.51 -4.73 -26.09
C ALA A 812 19.99 -4.72 -27.57
N LYS A 813 19.68 -5.77 -28.33
CA LYS A 813 20.04 -5.90 -29.73
C LYS A 813 19.15 -5.06 -30.66
N ASP A 814 17.83 -5.22 -30.51
CA ASP A 814 16.84 -4.71 -31.46
C ASP A 814 16.35 -3.29 -31.08
N GLY A 815 16.58 -2.87 -29.83
CA GLY A 815 16.06 -1.63 -29.28
C GLY A 815 14.55 -1.68 -29.04
N VAL A 816 13.93 -0.51 -28.96
CA VAL A 816 12.47 -0.31 -28.88
C VAL A 816 11.92 0.25 -30.18
N THR A 817 10.64 0.05 -30.41
CA THR A 817 9.92 0.57 -31.59
C THR A 817 9.30 1.93 -31.32
N GLN A 818 8.96 2.70 -32.37
CA GLN A 818 8.26 3.97 -32.22
C GLN A 818 6.91 3.79 -31.50
N LYS A 819 6.16 2.74 -31.83
CA LYS A 819 4.87 2.44 -31.19
C LYS A 819 5.01 2.20 -29.68
N GLU A 820 6.05 1.46 -29.26
CA GLU A 820 6.31 1.24 -27.82
C GLU A 820 6.71 2.54 -27.12
N LEU A 821 7.50 3.37 -27.78
CA LEU A 821 7.87 4.69 -27.25
C LEU A 821 6.65 5.58 -27.08
N ASP A 822 5.77 5.65 -28.08
CA ASP A 822 4.57 6.49 -28.03
C ASP A 822 3.63 6.05 -26.89
N ILE A 823 3.40 4.75 -26.75
CA ILE A 823 2.63 4.19 -25.64
C ILE A 823 3.30 4.53 -24.29
N ALA A 824 4.61 4.35 -24.17
CA ALA A 824 5.32 4.64 -22.94
C ALA A 824 5.23 6.11 -22.55
N LYS A 825 5.35 7.02 -23.50
CA LYS A 825 5.17 8.46 -23.28
C LYS A 825 3.78 8.76 -22.74
N THR A 826 2.73 8.32 -23.41
CA THR A 826 1.36 8.56 -22.99
C THR A 826 1.08 7.96 -21.61
N THR A 827 1.56 6.73 -21.37
CA THR A 827 1.39 6.08 -20.06
C THR A 827 2.10 6.84 -18.95
N LEU A 828 3.38 7.17 -19.14
CA LEU A 828 4.17 7.91 -18.16
C LEU A 828 3.55 9.27 -17.86
N THR A 829 3.04 9.92 -18.89
CA THR A 829 2.47 11.26 -18.79
C THR A 829 1.07 11.24 -18.16
N GLY A 830 0.22 10.30 -18.48
CA GLY A 830 -1.09 10.16 -17.84
C GLY A 830 -1.01 9.76 -16.35
N SER A 831 -0.16 8.78 -16.03
CA SER A 831 0.03 8.36 -14.64
C SER A 831 0.53 9.47 -13.71
N TYR A 832 1.17 10.50 -14.25
CA TYR A 832 1.60 11.67 -13.47
C TYR A 832 0.40 12.50 -12.99
N ARG A 833 -0.58 12.76 -13.86
CA ARG A 833 -1.83 13.46 -13.48
C ARG A 833 -2.56 12.69 -12.40
N VAL A 834 -2.72 11.38 -12.61
CA VAL A 834 -3.33 10.49 -11.61
C VAL A 834 -2.55 10.51 -10.29
N GLY A 835 -1.23 10.67 -10.34
CA GLY A 835 -0.37 10.82 -9.15
C GLY A 835 -0.69 12.06 -8.31
N PHE A 836 -1.26 13.09 -8.89
CA PHE A 836 -1.64 14.34 -8.22
C PHE A 836 -3.10 14.37 -7.74
N ASP A 837 -3.82 13.26 -7.80
CA ASP A 837 -5.16 13.11 -7.26
C ASP A 837 -5.23 13.31 -5.72
N THR A 838 -4.13 13.12 -5.00
CA THR A 838 -4.06 13.22 -3.54
C THR A 838 -3.16 14.36 -3.06
N THR A 839 -3.43 14.91 -1.87
CA THR A 839 -2.54 15.88 -1.21
C THR A 839 -1.14 15.31 -0.98
N GLY A 840 -1.04 14.01 -0.66
CA GLY A 840 0.23 13.29 -0.50
C GLY A 840 1.03 13.17 -1.80
N GLY A 841 0.36 12.90 -2.91
CA GLY A 841 0.97 12.87 -4.24
C GLY A 841 1.53 14.22 -4.65
N LEU A 842 0.74 15.29 -4.45
CA LEU A 842 1.15 16.66 -4.70
C LEU A 842 2.35 17.07 -3.81
N ALA A 843 2.28 16.83 -2.50
CA ALA A 843 3.37 17.18 -1.58
C ALA A 843 4.68 16.46 -1.95
N SER A 844 4.61 15.18 -2.30
CA SER A 844 5.77 14.40 -2.72
C SER A 844 6.33 14.86 -4.07
N GLY A 845 5.47 15.19 -5.02
CA GLY A 845 5.86 15.72 -6.33
C GLY A 845 6.57 17.06 -6.24
N ILE A 846 6.04 17.99 -5.44
CA ILE A 846 6.64 19.32 -5.18
C ILE A 846 8.00 19.14 -4.47
N LEU A 847 8.06 18.34 -3.42
CA LEU A 847 9.31 18.09 -2.72
C LEU A 847 10.38 17.50 -3.65
N SER A 848 9.99 16.52 -4.48
CA SER A 848 10.89 15.92 -5.45
C SER A 848 11.38 16.90 -6.52
N ALA A 849 10.50 17.80 -7.02
CA ALA A 849 10.91 18.82 -7.99
C ALA A 849 12.05 19.68 -7.44
N VAL A 850 11.96 20.07 -6.18
CA VAL A 850 12.99 20.89 -5.53
C VAL A 850 14.22 20.09 -5.13
N VAL A 851 14.05 18.94 -4.51
CA VAL A 851 15.16 18.18 -3.91
C VAL A 851 15.89 17.32 -4.93
N ASP A 852 15.14 16.63 -5.78
CA ASP A 852 15.72 15.67 -6.74
C ASP A 852 16.10 16.33 -8.08
N TRP A 853 15.45 17.42 -8.44
CA TRP A 853 15.64 18.07 -9.75
C TRP A 853 16.15 19.51 -9.65
N GLY A 854 16.14 20.12 -8.46
CA GLY A 854 16.60 21.48 -8.25
C GLY A 854 15.74 22.57 -8.95
N ASP A 855 14.57 22.21 -9.46
CA ASP A 855 13.73 23.04 -10.33
C ASP A 855 12.24 22.83 -10.01
N LEU A 856 11.63 23.80 -9.31
CA LEU A 856 10.22 23.73 -8.94
C LEU A 856 9.30 23.68 -10.19
N SER A 857 9.71 24.31 -11.31
CA SER A 857 8.93 24.25 -12.55
C SER A 857 8.77 22.83 -13.10
N TYR A 858 9.55 21.91 -12.55
CA TYR A 858 9.51 20.50 -12.92
C TYR A 858 8.13 19.86 -12.67
N VAL A 859 7.33 20.40 -11.73
CA VAL A 859 5.96 19.93 -11.47
C VAL A 859 5.06 20.03 -12.70
N ASP A 860 5.30 21.02 -13.56
CA ASP A 860 4.55 21.24 -14.79
C ASP A 860 5.29 20.83 -16.06
N THR A 861 6.63 20.97 -16.10
CA THR A 861 7.42 20.76 -17.32
C THR A 861 7.90 19.33 -17.55
N GLN A 862 7.73 18.49 -16.60
CA GLN A 862 8.16 17.09 -16.67
C GLN A 862 7.55 16.32 -17.86
N PRO A 863 6.27 16.51 -18.18
CA PRO A 863 5.63 15.90 -19.30
C PRO A 863 6.28 16.26 -20.64
N GLU A 864 6.57 17.52 -20.83
CA GLU A 864 7.24 18.00 -22.04
C GLU A 864 8.61 17.34 -22.21
N LYS A 865 9.35 17.19 -21.09
CA LYS A 865 10.66 16.54 -21.06
C LYS A 865 10.58 15.05 -21.45
N ILE A 866 9.51 14.35 -21.11
CA ILE A 866 9.27 12.96 -21.54
C ILE A 866 8.85 12.91 -23.00
N ASN A 867 7.95 13.79 -23.43
CA ASN A 867 7.47 13.80 -24.83
C ASN A 867 8.56 14.23 -25.83
N ALA A 868 9.52 15.04 -25.40
CA ALA A 868 10.67 15.42 -26.22
C ALA A 868 11.65 14.28 -26.51
N ILE A 869 11.61 13.16 -25.77
CA ILE A 869 12.54 12.04 -25.97
C ILE A 869 12.29 11.38 -27.33
N THR A 870 13.36 11.17 -28.10
CA THR A 870 13.30 10.55 -29.42
C THR A 870 13.62 9.05 -29.38
N LEU A 871 13.16 8.31 -30.38
CA LEU A 871 13.49 6.89 -30.56
C LEU A 871 15.00 6.64 -30.63
N GLU A 872 15.71 7.54 -31.29
CA GLU A 872 17.18 7.48 -31.44
C GLU A 872 17.86 7.59 -30.06
N GLN A 873 17.45 8.55 -29.22
CA GLN A 873 17.97 8.71 -27.85
C GLN A 873 17.75 7.47 -27.01
N VAL A 874 16.55 6.89 -27.04
CA VAL A 874 16.23 5.68 -26.28
C VAL A 874 17.08 4.50 -26.72
N ASN A 875 17.17 4.26 -28.03
CA ASN A 875 17.95 3.14 -28.60
C ASN A 875 19.47 3.35 -28.44
N SER A 876 19.95 4.58 -28.49
CA SER A 876 21.33 4.91 -28.16
C SER A 876 21.70 4.65 -26.72
N ALA A 877 20.82 5.06 -25.79
CA ALA A 877 21.01 4.83 -24.35
C ALA A 877 21.08 3.31 -24.02
N ILE A 878 20.19 2.50 -24.59
CA ILE A 878 20.25 1.04 -24.43
C ILE A 878 21.62 0.50 -24.83
N LYS A 879 22.10 0.84 -26.05
CA LYS A 879 23.38 0.36 -26.60
C LYS A 879 24.60 0.84 -25.80
N THR A 880 24.51 2.04 -25.24
CA THR A 880 25.63 2.66 -24.49
C THR A 880 25.78 2.05 -23.11
N TYR A 881 24.68 1.82 -22.41
CA TYR A 881 24.74 1.51 -20.99
C TYR A 881 24.49 0.04 -20.66
N ILE A 882 23.81 -0.72 -21.52
CA ILE A 882 23.46 -2.13 -21.27
C ILE A 882 24.37 -3.06 -22.05
N SER A 883 25.43 -3.55 -21.39
CA SER A 883 26.34 -4.58 -21.94
C SER A 883 25.92 -5.94 -21.44
N ILE A 884 25.54 -6.83 -22.33
CA ILE A 884 25.06 -8.19 -21.99
C ILE A 884 26.15 -9.02 -21.31
N GLU A 885 27.42 -8.86 -21.73
CA GLU A 885 28.55 -9.60 -21.17
C GLU A 885 28.93 -9.13 -19.76
N ALA A 886 28.56 -7.91 -19.41
CA ALA A 886 28.83 -7.32 -18.12
C ALA A 886 27.65 -7.45 -17.12
N LEU A 887 26.56 -8.12 -17.48
CA LEU A 887 25.43 -8.36 -16.59
C LEU A 887 25.83 -9.29 -15.44
N TYR A 888 25.55 -8.87 -14.21
CA TYR A 888 25.63 -9.73 -13.06
C TYR A 888 24.29 -10.38 -12.79
N GLN A 889 24.29 -11.67 -12.49
CA GLN A 889 23.11 -12.48 -12.27
C GLN A 889 23.19 -13.09 -10.87
N VAL A 890 22.08 -13.07 -10.15
CA VAL A 890 22.01 -13.70 -8.83
C VAL A 890 20.62 -14.29 -8.58
N ALA A 891 20.57 -15.49 -8.02
CA ALA A 891 19.33 -16.06 -7.52
C ALA A 891 19.49 -16.49 -6.07
N ALA A 892 18.45 -16.35 -5.28
CA ALA A 892 18.43 -16.76 -3.87
C ALA A 892 17.11 -17.47 -3.54
N GLY A 893 17.20 -18.65 -2.94
CA GLY A 893 16.03 -19.48 -2.59
C GLY A 893 16.42 -20.92 -2.28
N SER A 894 15.44 -21.84 -2.28
CA SER A 894 15.68 -23.27 -2.06
C SER A 894 16.27 -23.94 -3.30
N ILE A 895 17.49 -23.53 -3.61
CA ILE A 895 18.33 -23.98 -4.73
C ILE A 895 19.73 -24.29 -4.23
N ASP A 896 20.43 -25.18 -4.93
CA ASP A 896 21.83 -25.49 -4.70
C ASP A 896 22.80 -24.47 -5.34
N GLU A 897 24.09 -24.71 -5.22
CA GLU A 897 25.14 -23.87 -5.81
C GLU A 897 25.13 -23.84 -7.35
N ASN A 898 24.40 -24.72 -8.00
CA ASN A 898 24.22 -24.81 -9.44
C ASN A 898 22.88 -24.21 -9.90
N GLY A 899 22.01 -23.80 -8.96
CA GLY A 899 20.68 -23.27 -9.21
C GLY A 899 19.59 -24.35 -9.38
N GLU A 900 19.91 -25.59 -9.07
CA GLU A 900 18.93 -26.68 -9.09
C GLU A 900 18.11 -26.67 -7.80
N PRO A 901 16.81 -27.01 -7.86
CA PRO A 901 15.94 -27.07 -6.68
C PRO A 901 16.48 -28.03 -5.62
N LEU A 902 16.46 -27.62 -4.36
CA LEU A 902 16.74 -28.54 -3.26
C LEU A 902 15.62 -29.58 -3.17
N GLU A 903 16.00 -30.84 -2.94
CA GLU A 903 15.04 -31.91 -2.63
C GLU A 903 14.34 -31.56 -1.29
N LYS A 904 13.01 -31.69 -1.25
CA LYS A 904 12.27 -31.56 0.01
C LYS A 904 12.47 -32.84 0.81
N GLU A 905 13.10 -32.73 2.00
CA GLU A 905 13.13 -33.82 2.96
C GLU A 905 11.73 -34.16 3.50
#